data_85770bd294c866067681a571760e167e
#
_entry.id   85770bd294c866067681a571760e167e
#
_cell.length_a   1.000
_cell.length_b   1.000
_cell.length_c   1.000
_cell.angle_alpha   90.00
_cell.angle_beta   90.00
_cell.angle_gamma   90.00
#
_symmetry.space_group_name_H-M   'P 1'
#
loop_
_entity.id
_entity.type
_entity.pdbx_description
1 polymer ?
#
loop_
_entity_poly.entity_id
_entity_poly.type
_entity_poly.pdbx_seq_one_letter_code
_entity_poly.pdbx_strand_id
1 'polypeptide(L)'
;MTLKDLPIGKTATVTTVGGEGALRQHFLDMGLIPKADVTMVKFAPMGDPVEVRIHGYELTLRLADAEKIEIDKIRDTITEPMRPQGARPIFHPGLGEGGKYHVQTGEPLPPGETLTFALAGNQNCGKTTLFNQLTGSNQHVGNFPGVTVDRKDGAIRGVENTLVTDLPGIYSMSPYSSEELVTRRFVLDEHPRGIINIVDATNIERNLYLTMQLMELDVPMVLALNMMDEVRQNGGSVRVNEMEEMLGIPVVPISAAKNEGIEELIDHAVHVAKYREAPGRQDFCDVNDHNGAVHRCLHGIMSLIEDHAYDAGIPVRFAASKLAEGDQLVLDRLNLDQNEKETLEHIITQMEKERGLDRAAAIADMRFSFIQKVCGATVVKPKESREHARSVAIDRILTGKYTAIPAFIGIMGLVFWLTFNVIGAFLSNLLDMGIGALTDIVDRGMTAANVNPVLHSLVIDGIFTGVGSVLSFLPVIVTLFFFLSMLEDSGYMARVAFVMDKLLRKIGLSGRSVVPMLIGFGCTVPGVMASRTLPSERDRKMTILLTPFMSCSAKLPIYSFFAAAFFPGKGALVMVILYFTGILVGILMALLMRGTMFKGEAVPFVMELPNYRMPGAKNVAQLLWEKAKDFLQRAFTVIFVATIIIWFLQTFDLRFNIVSDSKDSILAVIAGWIAPIFSPLGFGDWRISTALITGFMAKESVVSTLTVLFGSSTALATLLTPLSAASLLVFCLLYTPCVAAIASVKRELGGKWAAGVVIGQCVIAWLMAGLVYGMGSLFI
;
A
#
# COMPACT_ATOMS: atom_id res chain seq x y z
N MET A 1 35.19 0.75 -9.24
CA MET A 1 34.68 1.03 -7.90
C MET A 1 33.17 1.01 -7.99
N THR A 2 32.45 0.57 -6.94
CA THR A 2 30.99 0.47 -7.00
C THR A 2 30.32 1.60 -6.21
N LEU A 3 29.06 1.86 -6.50
CA LEU A 3 28.27 2.89 -5.80
C LEU A 3 28.20 2.63 -4.28
N LYS A 4 28.28 1.37 -3.85
CA LYS A 4 28.37 0.97 -2.44
C LYS A 4 29.55 1.62 -1.71
N ASP A 5 30.68 1.82 -2.41
CA ASP A 5 31.93 2.31 -1.84
C ASP A 5 32.03 3.85 -1.84
N LEU A 6 31.01 4.55 -2.39
CA LEU A 6 31.00 6.01 -2.47
C LEU A 6 30.79 6.62 -1.07
N PRO A 7 31.70 7.50 -0.59
CA PRO A 7 31.54 8.15 0.72
C PRO A 7 30.35 9.13 0.74
N ILE A 8 29.76 9.31 1.92
CA ILE A 8 28.67 10.30 2.12
C ILE A 8 29.16 11.70 1.75
N GLY A 9 28.34 12.45 1.00
CA GLY A 9 28.62 13.80 0.54
C GLY A 9 29.56 13.89 -0.67
N LYS A 10 29.91 12.76 -1.29
CA LYS A 10 30.68 12.73 -2.54
C LYS A 10 29.77 12.44 -3.72
N THR A 11 30.14 12.97 -4.88
CA THR A 11 29.50 12.73 -6.16
C THR A 11 30.43 11.90 -7.06
N ALA A 12 29.87 10.94 -7.78
CA ALA A 12 30.57 10.16 -8.77
C ALA A 12 29.76 10.05 -10.05
N THR A 13 30.40 9.70 -11.16
CA THR A 13 29.72 9.46 -12.43
C THR A 13 29.50 7.96 -12.60
N VAL A 14 28.28 7.55 -12.92
CA VAL A 14 27.95 6.15 -13.22
C VAL A 14 28.61 5.75 -14.54
N THR A 15 29.31 4.61 -14.54
CA THR A 15 29.95 4.03 -15.74
C THR A 15 29.12 2.88 -16.29
N THR A 16 28.69 1.97 -15.41
CA THR A 16 27.96 0.77 -15.81
C THR A 16 26.85 0.47 -14.80
N VAL A 17 25.68 0.11 -15.28
CA VAL A 17 24.57 -0.39 -14.46
C VAL A 17 24.42 -1.88 -14.68
N GLY A 18 24.87 -2.67 -13.71
CA GLY A 18 24.79 -4.12 -13.73
C GLY A 18 23.44 -4.65 -13.29
N GLY A 19 23.32 -5.96 -13.25
CA GLY A 19 22.07 -6.67 -13.01
C GLY A 19 21.44 -7.18 -14.30
N GLU A 20 20.35 -7.94 -14.18
CA GLU A 20 19.66 -8.55 -15.33
C GLU A 20 18.15 -8.33 -15.23
N GLY A 21 17.47 -8.41 -16.37
CA GLY A 21 16.01 -8.40 -16.47
C GLY A 21 15.34 -7.14 -15.91
N ALA A 22 14.16 -7.31 -15.33
CA ALA A 22 13.29 -6.22 -14.88
C ALA A 22 13.92 -5.32 -13.80
N LEU A 23 14.81 -5.84 -12.95
CA LEU A 23 15.48 -5.04 -11.92
C LEU A 23 16.43 -4.00 -12.53
N ARG A 24 17.24 -4.43 -13.52
CA ARG A 24 18.15 -3.53 -14.21
C ARG A 24 17.39 -2.46 -14.98
N GLN A 25 16.31 -2.85 -15.68
CA GLN A 25 15.43 -1.91 -16.36
C GLN A 25 14.86 -0.88 -15.37
N HIS A 26 14.45 -1.33 -14.19
CA HIS A 26 13.95 -0.44 -13.15
C HIS A 26 14.98 0.59 -12.68
N PHE A 27 16.26 0.22 -12.55
CA PHE A 27 17.32 1.20 -12.23
C PHE A 27 17.50 2.24 -13.34
N LEU A 28 17.47 1.81 -14.60
CA LEU A 28 17.55 2.71 -15.75
C LEU A 28 16.35 3.66 -15.82
N ASP A 29 15.14 3.15 -15.62
CA ASP A 29 13.88 3.93 -15.57
C ASP A 29 13.89 4.94 -14.41
N MET A 30 14.64 4.65 -13.34
CA MET A 30 14.88 5.54 -12.20
C MET A 30 16.07 6.48 -12.42
N GLY A 31 16.59 6.59 -13.62
CA GLY A 31 17.66 7.54 -13.99
C GLY A 31 19.07 7.13 -13.60
N LEU A 32 19.28 5.92 -13.08
CA LEU A 32 20.61 5.36 -12.90
C LEU A 32 21.13 4.89 -14.26
N ILE A 33 21.60 5.85 -15.06
CA ILE A 33 22.09 5.60 -16.42
C ILE A 33 23.59 5.87 -16.52
N PRO A 34 24.32 5.25 -17.44
CA PRO A 34 25.71 5.59 -17.69
C PRO A 34 25.89 7.08 -17.98
N LYS A 35 26.97 7.67 -17.46
CA LYS A 35 27.30 9.11 -17.49
C LYS A 35 26.49 10.00 -16.56
N ALA A 36 25.46 9.50 -15.85
CA ALA A 36 24.74 10.27 -14.84
C ALA A 36 25.60 10.48 -13.58
N ASP A 37 25.46 11.65 -12.97
CA ASP A 37 26.09 11.96 -11.70
C ASP A 37 25.22 11.50 -10.53
N VAL A 38 25.83 10.74 -9.63
CA VAL A 38 25.17 10.22 -8.42
C VAL A 38 25.91 10.70 -7.17
N THR A 39 25.15 11.21 -6.19
CA THR A 39 25.68 11.70 -4.91
C THR A 39 25.20 10.80 -3.78
N MET A 40 26.10 10.33 -2.92
CA MET A 40 25.73 9.58 -1.71
C MET A 40 25.22 10.54 -0.64
N VAL A 41 23.95 10.41 -0.24
CA VAL A 41 23.32 11.31 0.76
C VAL A 41 23.47 10.75 2.17
N LYS A 42 22.99 9.55 2.43
CA LYS A 42 23.09 8.90 3.75
C LYS A 42 22.87 7.39 3.66
N PHE A 43 23.22 6.70 4.77
CA PHE A 43 22.91 5.29 4.99
C PHE A 43 21.74 5.18 5.98
N ALA A 44 20.90 4.16 5.83
CA ALA A 44 19.96 3.79 6.87
C ALA A 44 20.67 3.50 8.20
N PRO A 45 19.99 3.61 9.37
CA PRO A 45 20.61 3.44 10.68
C PRO A 45 21.40 2.15 10.86
N MET A 46 20.97 1.09 10.19
CA MET A 46 21.67 -0.22 10.18
C MET A 46 22.70 -0.36 9.07
N GLY A 47 23.01 0.71 8.32
CA GLY A 47 23.96 0.73 7.23
C GLY A 47 23.41 0.25 5.87
N ASP A 48 22.15 -0.16 5.78
CA ASP A 48 21.48 -0.63 4.56
C ASP A 48 19.96 -0.48 4.73
N PRO A 49 19.23 0.13 3.77
CA PRO A 49 19.64 0.65 2.45
C PRO A 49 20.43 1.96 2.49
N VAL A 50 20.86 2.44 1.31
CA VAL A 50 21.50 3.74 1.10
C VAL A 50 20.54 4.68 0.40
N GLU A 51 20.70 5.98 0.62
CA GLU A 51 20.02 7.04 -0.09
C GLU A 51 21.00 7.80 -0.96
N VAL A 52 20.69 7.92 -2.24
CA VAL A 52 21.49 8.60 -3.25
C VAL A 52 20.68 9.68 -3.92
N ARG A 53 21.34 10.76 -4.38
CA ARG A 53 20.73 11.82 -5.19
C ARG A 53 21.18 11.69 -6.63
N ILE A 54 20.23 11.70 -7.56
CA ILE A 54 20.45 11.63 -9.00
C ILE A 54 19.44 12.53 -9.72
N HIS A 55 19.82 13.25 -10.76
CA HIS A 55 18.98 14.19 -11.52
C HIS A 55 18.14 15.16 -10.64
N GLY A 56 18.64 15.48 -9.43
CA GLY A 56 17.97 16.41 -8.50
C GLY A 56 16.97 15.82 -7.53
N TYR A 57 16.68 14.51 -7.58
CA TYR A 57 15.82 13.81 -6.62
C TYR A 57 16.57 12.71 -5.82
N GLU A 58 15.98 12.27 -4.72
CA GLU A 58 16.57 11.29 -3.81
C GLU A 58 15.92 9.92 -3.99
N LEU A 59 16.76 8.89 -4.03
CA LEU A 59 16.40 7.51 -4.30
C LEU A 59 17.06 6.60 -3.28
N THR A 60 16.34 5.61 -2.75
CA THR A 60 16.91 4.61 -1.86
C THR A 60 17.23 3.32 -2.59
N LEU A 61 18.41 2.73 -2.32
CA LEU A 61 18.88 1.49 -2.90
C LEU A 61 19.42 0.57 -1.81
N ARG A 62 19.29 -0.74 -1.98
CA ARG A 62 20.01 -1.69 -1.14
C ARG A 62 21.50 -1.69 -1.47
N LEU A 63 22.35 -1.96 -0.49
CA LEU A 63 23.80 -2.08 -0.73
C LEU A 63 24.13 -3.16 -1.75
N ALA A 64 23.40 -4.27 -1.76
CA ALA A 64 23.56 -5.34 -2.74
C ALA A 64 23.22 -4.89 -4.17
N ASP A 65 22.33 -3.92 -4.33
CA ASP A 65 21.97 -3.32 -5.62
C ASP A 65 22.97 -2.22 -5.99
N ALA A 66 23.41 -1.40 -5.03
CA ALA A 66 24.45 -0.41 -5.22
C ALA A 66 25.80 -1.04 -5.60
N GLU A 67 26.09 -2.28 -5.19
CA GLU A 67 27.28 -3.05 -5.56
C GLU A 67 27.32 -3.43 -7.04
N LYS A 68 26.17 -3.47 -7.71
CA LYS A 68 26.04 -3.75 -9.14
C LYS A 68 26.25 -2.51 -10.03
N ILE A 69 26.32 -1.32 -9.45
CA ILE A 69 26.48 -0.06 -10.17
C ILE A 69 27.93 0.40 -10.06
N GLU A 70 28.62 0.43 -11.19
CA GLU A 70 29.99 0.89 -11.26
C GLU A 70 30.07 2.41 -11.42
N ILE A 71 31.02 3.03 -10.72
CA ILE A 71 31.21 4.48 -10.69
C ILE A 71 32.66 4.87 -10.91
N ASP A 72 32.86 6.07 -11.44
CA ASP A 72 34.18 6.70 -11.65
C ASP A 72 34.12 8.21 -11.31
N LYS A 73 35.28 8.88 -11.39
CA LYS A 73 35.41 10.36 -11.22
C LYS A 73 34.82 10.90 -9.91
N ILE A 74 35.20 10.31 -8.78
CA ILE A 74 34.75 10.77 -7.47
C ILE A 74 35.25 12.20 -7.23
N ARG A 75 34.30 13.07 -6.85
CA ARG A 75 34.53 14.51 -6.57
C ARG A 75 33.72 14.99 -5.39
N ASP A 76 34.11 16.13 -4.86
CA ASP A 76 33.28 16.82 -3.86
C ASP A 76 31.99 17.33 -4.52
N THR A 77 30.87 17.22 -3.80
CA THR A 77 29.60 17.74 -4.30
C THR A 77 29.67 19.26 -4.41
N ILE A 78 29.66 19.78 -5.64
CA ILE A 78 29.61 21.20 -5.92
C ILE A 78 28.13 21.60 -5.83
N THR A 79 27.77 22.32 -4.77
CA THR A 79 26.46 22.99 -4.70
C THR A 79 26.56 24.24 -5.56
N GLU A 80 26.18 24.17 -6.83
CA GLU A 80 26.09 25.38 -7.64
C GLU A 80 25.08 26.34 -7.02
N PRO A 81 25.47 27.61 -6.77
CA PRO A 81 24.52 28.59 -6.30
C PRO A 81 23.56 28.93 -7.45
N MET A 82 22.36 28.36 -7.42
CA MET A 82 21.30 28.73 -8.34
C MET A 82 20.98 30.21 -8.19
N ARG A 83 21.07 30.95 -9.29
CA ARG A 83 20.61 32.35 -9.33
C ARG A 83 19.09 32.37 -9.25
N PRO A 84 18.48 32.97 -8.22
CA PRO A 84 17.04 33.09 -8.12
C PRO A 84 16.56 34.07 -9.19
N GLN A 85 15.87 33.58 -10.19
CA GLN A 85 14.99 34.42 -10.98
C GLN A 85 13.71 34.55 -10.18
N GLY A 86 13.23 35.79 -9.97
CA GLY A 86 11.99 36.02 -9.23
C GLY A 86 10.81 35.24 -9.83
N ALA A 87 9.98 34.68 -8.99
CA ALA A 87 8.77 34.02 -9.41
C ALA A 87 7.90 34.98 -10.23
N ARG A 88 7.61 34.61 -11.48
CA ARG A 88 6.67 35.35 -12.32
C ARG A 88 5.29 34.69 -12.21
N PRO A 89 4.21 35.47 -12.35
CA PRO A 89 2.87 34.90 -12.48
C PRO A 89 2.85 33.89 -13.62
N ILE A 90 2.31 32.72 -13.41
CA ILE A 90 2.10 31.72 -14.45
C ILE A 90 0.79 32.10 -15.13
N PHE A 91 0.88 32.39 -16.39
CA PHE A 91 -0.28 32.63 -17.26
C PHE A 91 -0.42 31.44 -18.18
N HIS A 92 -1.61 30.88 -18.24
CA HIS A 92 -1.95 29.82 -19.17
C HIS A 92 -2.96 30.38 -20.20
N PRO A 93 -2.70 30.20 -21.51
CA PRO A 93 -3.62 30.66 -22.53
C PRO A 93 -4.86 29.82 -22.49
N GLY A 94 -6.00 30.05 -22.28
CA GLY A 94 -7.18 29.19 -22.30
C GLY A 94 -7.39 28.47 -23.64
N LEU A 95 -8.44 27.67 -23.72
CA LEU A 95 -8.83 26.96 -24.93
C LEU A 95 -9.10 27.97 -26.09
N GLY A 96 -8.44 27.74 -27.26
CA GLY A 96 -8.64 28.49 -28.47
C GLY A 96 -7.78 29.74 -28.62
N GLU A 97 -6.91 30.07 -27.66
CA GLU A 97 -5.94 31.15 -27.84
C GLU A 97 -4.76 30.73 -28.74
N GLY A 98 -4.88 30.98 -30.00
CA GLY A 98 -3.78 30.87 -30.94
C GLY A 98 -3.48 29.48 -31.53
N GLY A 99 -4.22 28.44 -31.19
CA GLY A 99 -4.09 27.11 -31.80
C GLY A 99 -2.72 26.43 -31.62
N LYS A 100 -1.89 26.89 -30.65
CA LYS A 100 -0.54 26.37 -30.45
C LYS A 100 -0.49 24.96 -29.90
N TYR A 101 -1.47 24.59 -29.10
CA TYR A 101 -1.48 23.36 -28.31
C TYR A 101 -2.62 22.42 -28.68
N HIS A 102 -3.58 22.89 -29.46
CA HIS A 102 -4.68 22.11 -29.98
C HIS A 102 -4.54 21.96 -31.50
N VAL A 103 -4.19 20.78 -31.92
CA VAL A 103 -4.12 20.42 -33.32
C VAL A 103 -5.52 19.94 -33.74
N GLN A 104 -6.36 20.78 -34.27
CA GLN A 104 -7.71 20.43 -34.75
C GLN A 104 -7.64 19.47 -35.95
N THR A 105 -7.23 18.22 -35.69
CA THR A 105 -7.02 17.20 -36.75
C THR A 105 -8.14 16.17 -36.82
N GLY A 106 -9.08 16.14 -35.89
CA GLY A 106 -10.12 15.12 -35.79
C GLY A 106 -11.54 15.66 -35.92
N GLU A 107 -12.44 14.88 -36.50
CA GLU A 107 -13.87 15.10 -36.34
C GLU A 107 -14.26 14.86 -34.87
N PRO A 108 -15.08 15.75 -34.27
CA PRO A 108 -15.50 15.56 -32.88
C PRO A 108 -16.29 14.27 -32.73
N LEU A 109 -16.13 13.62 -31.56
CA LEU A 109 -16.89 12.43 -31.23
C LEU A 109 -18.41 12.71 -31.27
N PRO A 110 -19.24 11.71 -31.64
CA PRO A 110 -20.69 11.87 -31.68
C PRO A 110 -21.25 12.37 -30.32
N PRO A 111 -22.25 13.27 -30.35
CA PRO A 111 -22.90 13.72 -29.15
C PRO A 111 -23.48 12.53 -28.35
N GLY A 112 -23.19 12.47 -27.05
CA GLY A 112 -23.67 11.40 -26.13
C GLY A 112 -22.70 10.22 -25.93
N GLU A 113 -21.57 10.17 -26.63
CA GLU A 113 -20.54 9.17 -26.34
C GLU A 113 -19.88 9.47 -24.99
N THR A 114 -19.65 8.40 -24.17
CA THR A 114 -19.00 8.54 -22.89
C THR A 114 -17.49 8.75 -23.06
N LEU A 115 -16.97 9.86 -22.53
CA LEU A 115 -15.55 10.15 -22.50
C LEU A 115 -14.90 9.42 -21.32
N THR A 116 -14.06 8.44 -21.60
CA THR A 116 -13.32 7.68 -20.59
C THR A 116 -11.91 8.23 -20.44
N PHE A 117 -11.53 8.54 -19.20
CA PHE A 117 -10.21 9.07 -18.87
C PHE A 117 -9.43 8.13 -17.98
N ALA A 118 -8.15 7.95 -18.27
CA ALA A 118 -7.18 7.35 -17.40
C ALA A 118 -6.43 8.42 -16.61
N LEU A 119 -6.50 8.39 -15.27
CA LEU A 119 -5.68 9.26 -14.42
C LEU A 119 -4.37 8.54 -14.11
N ALA A 120 -3.27 8.96 -14.74
CA ALA A 120 -1.95 8.35 -14.63
C ALA A 120 -0.94 9.31 -14.01
N GLY A 121 0.06 8.78 -13.30
CA GLY A 121 1.14 9.57 -12.71
C GLY A 121 1.96 8.78 -11.70
N ASN A 122 3.06 9.36 -11.26
CA ASN A 122 3.97 8.73 -10.31
C ASN A 122 3.33 8.55 -8.92
N GLN A 123 3.96 7.75 -8.09
CA GLN A 123 3.58 7.68 -6.68
C GLN A 123 3.82 9.07 -6.03
N ASN A 124 2.95 9.47 -5.11
CA ASN A 124 3.00 10.72 -4.37
C ASN A 124 2.85 12.04 -5.19
N CYS A 125 2.53 11.99 -6.48
CA CYS A 125 2.29 13.19 -7.29
C CYS A 125 0.94 13.90 -6.99
N GLY A 126 0.12 13.38 -6.09
CA GLY A 126 -1.19 13.93 -5.72
C GLY A 126 -2.39 13.38 -6.51
N LYS A 127 -2.23 12.22 -7.16
CA LYS A 127 -3.24 11.58 -8.01
C LYS A 127 -4.59 11.37 -7.32
N THR A 128 -4.60 10.73 -6.15
CA THR A 128 -5.82 10.50 -5.37
C THR A 128 -6.49 11.80 -4.93
N THR A 129 -5.72 12.82 -4.62
CA THR A 129 -6.25 14.16 -4.29
C THR A 129 -6.96 14.77 -5.49
N LEU A 130 -6.33 14.71 -6.68
CA LEU A 130 -6.94 15.17 -7.92
C LEU A 130 -8.20 14.37 -8.27
N PHE A 131 -8.14 13.04 -8.18
CA PHE A 131 -9.30 12.17 -8.41
C PHE A 131 -10.50 12.55 -7.54
N ASN A 132 -10.27 12.80 -6.25
CA ASN A 132 -11.30 13.24 -5.31
C ASN A 132 -11.86 14.64 -5.65
N GLN A 133 -11.04 15.54 -6.18
CA GLN A 133 -11.54 16.85 -6.66
C GLN A 133 -12.38 16.71 -7.92
N LEU A 134 -11.97 15.87 -8.87
CA LEU A 134 -12.69 15.62 -10.11
C LEU A 134 -14.05 14.94 -9.88
N THR A 135 -14.09 13.89 -9.02
CA THR A 135 -15.27 13.00 -8.90
C THR A 135 -16.13 13.27 -7.67
N GLY A 136 -15.55 13.76 -6.59
CA GLY A 136 -16.23 13.96 -5.33
C GLY A 136 -16.70 12.68 -4.64
N SER A 137 -17.99 12.60 -4.26
CA SER A 137 -18.57 11.44 -3.56
C SER A 137 -19.07 10.32 -4.49
N ASN A 138 -19.09 10.55 -5.81
CA ASN A 138 -19.60 9.60 -6.80
C ASN A 138 -18.49 8.69 -7.30
N GLN A 139 -18.01 7.79 -6.45
CA GLN A 139 -16.93 6.86 -6.76
C GLN A 139 -17.40 5.42 -6.63
N HIS A 140 -17.01 4.58 -7.57
CA HIS A 140 -17.14 3.13 -7.50
C HIS A 140 -15.76 2.51 -7.20
N VAL A 141 -15.69 1.70 -6.15
CA VAL A 141 -14.47 1.01 -5.74
C VAL A 141 -14.61 -0.47 -6.05
N GLY A 142 -13.69 -1.00 -6.81
CA GLY A 142 -13.58 -2.43 -7.16
C GLY A 142 -12.13 -2.86 -7.23
N ASN A 143 -11.84 -3.99 -7.85
CA ASN A 143 -10.49 -4.40 -8.17
C ASN A 143 -10.33 -4.48 -9.69
N PHE A 144 -9.13 -4.23 -10.18
CA PHE A 144 -8.81 -4.51 -11.59
C PHE A 144 -8.94 -6.01 -11.87
N PRO A 145 -9.40 -6.41 -13.06
CA PRO A 145 -9.60 -7.82 -13.41
C PRO A 145 -8.33 -8.66 -13.22
N GLY A 146 -8.45 -9.78 -12.50
CA GLY A 146 -7.37 -10.76 -12.31
C GLY A 146 -6.27 -10.37 -11.33
N VAL A 147 -6.35 -9.22 -10.68
CA VAL A 147 -5.38 -8.74 -9.69
C VAL A 147 -6.08 -8.14 -8.46
N THR A 148 -5.32 -7.97 -7.39
CA THR A 148 -5.83 -7.40 -6.13
C THR A 148 -5.51 -5.91 -5.97
N VAL A 149 -5.33 -5.22 -7.08
CA VAL A 149 -5.13 -3.77 -7.13
C VAL A 149 -6.49 -3.10 -7.16
N ASP A 150 -6.71 -2.12 -6.29
CA ASP A 150 -7.98 -1.40 -6.21
C ASP A 150 -8.21 -0.56 -7.48
N ARG A 151 -9.40 -0.65 -8.06
CA ARG A 151 -9.89 0.19 -9.16
C ARG A 151 -10.90 1.20 -8.59
N LYS A 152 -10.70 2.47 -8.90
CA LYS A 152 -11.64 3.54 -8.54
C LYS A 152 -12.09 4.24 -9.81
N ASP A 153 -13.37 4.21 -10.04
CA ASP A 153 -14.01 4.89 -11.17
C ASP A 153 -14.95 5.97 -10.65
N GLY A 154 -15.09 7.08 -11.37
CA GLY A 154 -16.02 8.14 -11.03
C GLY A 154 -16.31 9.07 -12.20
N ALA A 155 -17.52 9.66 -12.21
CA ALA A 155 -17.88 10.69 -13.17
C ALA A 155 -17.24 12.04 -12.80
N ILE A 156 -16.80 12.82 -13.78
CA ILE A 156 -16.28 14.17 -13.54
C ILE A 156 -17.46 15.09 -13.20
N ARG A 157 -17.31 15.86 -12.15
CA ARG A 157 -18.33 16.81 -11.71
C ARG A 157 -18.55 17.90 -12.75
N GLY A 158 -19.81 18.22 -13.01
CA GLY A 158 -20.18 19.30 -13.93
C GLY A 158 -20.07 18.95 -15.42
N VAL A 159 -19.61 17.76 -15.76
CA VAL A 159 -19.49 17.28 -17.15
C VAL A 159 -20.27 15.98 -17.29
N GLU A 160 -21.28 15.98 -18.14
CA GLU A 160 -22.08 14.78 -18.43
C GLU A 160 -21.30 13.78 -19.29
N ASN A 161 -21.67 12.50 -19.17
CA ASN A 161 -21.09 11.40 -19.97
C ASN A 161 -19.57 11.30 -19.87
N THR A 162 -19.03 11.44 -18.65
CA THR A 162 -17.60 11.27 -18.39
C THR A 162 -17.36 10.18 -17.36
N LEU A 163 -16.26 9.45 -17.51
CA LEU A 163 -15.79 8.46 -16.55
C LEU A 163 -14.27 8.59 -16.40
N VAL A 164 -13.79 8.82 -15.19
CA VAL A 164 -12.36 8.81 -14.89
C VAL A 164 -12.00 7.61 -14.03
N THR A 165 -10.96 6.89 -14.42
CA THR A 165 -10.41 5.75 -13.68
C THR A 165 -9.08 6.14 -13.03
N ASP A 166 -8.96 6.00 -11.70
CA ASP A 166 -7.71 6.21 -10.96
C ASP A 166 -6.80 4.99 -11.16
N LEU A 167 -5.69 5.17 -11.88
CA LEU A 167 -4.71 4.13 -12.11
C LEU A 167 -3.70 4.08 -10.96
N PRO A 168 -3.06 2.94 -10.69
CA PRO A 168 -1.97 2.84 -9.72
C PRO A 168 -0.85 3.85 -10.03
N GLY A 169 -0.16 4.31 -8.98
CA GLY A 169 1.02 5.16 -9.15
C GLY A 169 2.21 4.36 -9.63
N ILE A 170 2.72 4.67 -10.81
CA ILE A 170 3.83 3.98 -11.45
C ILE A 170 4.94 4.94 -11.86
N TYR A 171 6.14 4.43 -12.04
CA TYR A 171 7.28 5.23 -12.50
C TYR A 171 7.61 5.04 -13.96
N SER A 172 7.24 3.89 -14.51
CA SER A 172 7.42 3.56 -15.93
C SER A 172 6.35 2.57 -16.40
N MET A 173 6.25 2.37 -17.71
CA MET A 173 5.39 1.35 -18.34
C MET A 173 6.11 -0.01 -18.48
N SER A 174 7.27 -0.19 -17.85
CA SER A 174 8.01 -1.45 -17.85
C SER A 174 7.39 -2.44 -16.86
N PRO A 175 7.32 -3.76 -17.19
CA PRO A 175 6.58 -4.75 -16.39
C PRO A 175 7.38 -5.20 -15.15
N TYR A 176 7.59 -4.31 -14.18
CA TYR A 176 8.35 -4.58 -12.97
C TYR A 176 7.46 -5.01 -11.80
N SER A 177 6.32 -4.34 -11.62
CA SER A 177 5.35 -4.65 -10.56
C SER A 177 3.96 -4.95 -11.14
N SER A 178 3.05 -5.44 -10.29
CA SER A 178 1.65 -5.65 -10.66
C SER A 178 0.93 -4.34 -11.02
N GLU A 179 1.35 -3.22 -10.43
CA GLU A 179 0.77 -1.90 -10.65
C GLU A 179 1.07 -1.40 -12.06
N GLU A 180 2.31 -1.57 -12.54
CA GLU A 180 2.71 -1.22 -13.91
C GLU A 180 2.02 -2.10 -14.94
N LEU A 181 1.90 -3.41 -14.67
CA LEU A 181 1.17 -4.33 -15.54
C LEU A 181 -0.32 -3.96 -15.66
N VAL A 182 -0.96 -3.55 -14.56
CA VAL A 182 -2.36 -3.11 -14.54
C VAL A 182 -2.54 -1.85 -15.37
N THR A 183 -1.72 -0.83 -15.14
CA THR A 183 -1.78 0.43 -15.88
C THR A 183 -1.58 0.20 -17.37
N ARG A 184 -0.57 -0.60 -17.73
CA ARG A 184 -0.27 -0.95 -19.12
C ARG A 184 -1.45 -1.66 -19.81
N ARG A 185 -2.03 -2.68 -19.15
CA ARG A 185 -3.20 -3.40 -19.68
C ARG A 185 -4.41 -2.48 -19.83
N PHE A 186 -4.66 -1.63 -18.83
CA PHE A 186 -5.77 -0.69 -18.90
C PHE A 186 -5.68 0.22 -20.12
N VAL A 187 -4.52 0.83 -20.37
CA VAL A 187 -4.36 1.76 -21.49
C VAL A 187 -4.38 1.02 -22.83
N LEU A 188 -3.73 -0.15 -22.94
CA LEU A 188 -3.62 -0.91 -24.19
C LEU A 188 -4.87 -1.73 -24.55
N ASP A 189 -5.67 -2.15 -23.57
CA ASP A 189 -6.79 -3.07 -23.81
C ASP A 189 -8.16 -2.39 -23.62
N GLU A 190 -8.30 -1.43 -22.67
CA GLU A 190 -9.56 -0.68 -22.45
C GLU A 190 -9.65 0.59 -23.30
N HIS A 191 -8.55 1.03 -23.95
CA HIS A 191 -8.48 2.18 -24.88
C HIS A 191 -9.21 3.43 -24.34
N PRO A 192 -8.75 4.06 -23.26
CA PRO A 192 -9.38 5.28 -22.74
C PRO A 192 -9.36 6.37 -23.82
N ARG A 193 -10.40 7.22 -23.84
CA ARG A 193 -10.52 8.35 -24.79
C ARG A 193 -9.55 9.48 -24.50
N GLY A 194 -9.01 9.52 -23.27
CA GLY A 194 -7.99 10.50 -22.89
C GLY A 194 -7.19 10.08 -21.65
N ILE A 195 -5.99 10.63 -21.51
CA ILE A 195 -5.14 10.45 -20.34
C ILE A 195 -4.98 11.80 -19.65
N ILE A 196 -5.28 11.84 -18.35
CA ILE A 196 -4.90 12.97 -17.49
C ILE A 196 -3.62 12.53 -16.76
N ASN A 197 -2.48 13.02 -17.23
CA ASN A 197 -1.19 12.70 -16.65
C ASN A 197 -0.83 13.74 -15.58
N ILE A 198 -0.76 13.31 -14.30
CA ILE A 198 -0.41 14.20 -13.20
C ILE A 198 1.08 14.10 -12.87
N VAL A 199 1.74 15.25 -12.84
CA VAL A 199 3.18 15.44 -12.64
C VAL A 199 3.40 16.31 -11.40
N ASP A 200 4.30 15.88 -10.51
CA ASP A 200 4.76 16.70 -9.39
C ASP A 200 5.74 17.77 -9.89
N ALA A 201 5.33 19.03 -9.84
CA ALA A 201 6.12 20.17 -10.26
C ALA A 201 7.38 20.41 -9.40
N THR A 202 7.47 19.80 -8.22
CA THR A 202 8.66 19.87 -7.36
C THR A 202 9.75 18.90 -7.80
N ASN A 203 9.36 17.83 -8.58
CA ASN A 203 10.24 16.77 -9.08
C ASN A 203 9.95 16.44 -10.56
N ILE A 204 9.94 17.48 -11.41
CA ILE A 204 9.50 17.36 -12.81
C ILE A 204 10.35 16.35 -13.59
N GLU A 205 11.68 16.41 -13.49
CA GLU A 205 12.60 15.57 -14.26
C GLU A 205 12.27 14.09 -14.14
N ARG A 206 11.93 13.66 -12.95
CA ARG A 206 11.57 12.27 -12.72
C ARG A 206 10.19 11.89 -13.27
N ASN A 207 9.23 12.78 -13.08
CA ASN A 207 7.86 12.51 -13.48
C ASN A 207 7.69 12.50 -14.99
N LEU A 208 8.44 13.31 -15.74
CA LEU A 208 8.38 13.36 -17.19
C LEU A 208 8.83 12.05 -17.86
N TYR A 209 9.57 11.18 -17.19
CA TYR A 209 9.96 9.89 -17.76
C TYR A 209 8.73 9.02 -18.08
N LEU A 210 7.76 8.95 -17.16
CA LEU A 210 6.48 8.30 -17.41
C LEU A 210 5.67 9.05 -18.48
N THR A 211 5.65 10.39 -18.41
CA THR A 211 4.94 11.22 -19.39
C THR A 211 5.36 10.89 -20.83
N MET A 212 6.65 10.77 -21.07
CA MET A 212 7.16 10.42 -22.42
C MET A 212 6.68 9.04 -22.87
N GLN A 213 6.65 8.05 -21.99
CA GLN A 213 6.14 6.72 -22.33
C GLN A 213 4.62 6.71 -22.59
N LEU A 214 3.86 7.57 -21.89
CA LEU A 214 2.43 7.76 -22.15
C LEU A 214 2.18 8.45 -23.47
N MET A 215 3.03 9.41 -23.88
CA MET A 215 2.94 10.08 -25.18
C MET A 215 3.19 9.12 -26.36
N GLU A 216 4.05 8.10 -26.17
CA GLU A 216 4.29 7.06 -27.19
C GLU A 216 3.06 6.16 -27.43
N LEU A 217 2.04 6.20 -26.54
CA LEU A 217 0.80 5.41 -26.67
C LEU A 217 -0.24 6.01 -27.63
N ASP A 218 0.01 7.19 -28.18
CA ASP A 218 -0.86 7.88 -29.15
C ASP A 218 -2.31 8.12 -28.65
N VAL A 219 -2.50 8.19 -27.35
CA VAL A 219 -3.79 8.50 -26.72
C VAL A 219 -3.85 10.01 -26.43
N PRO A 220 -4.98 10.70 -26.73
CA PRO A 220 -5.17 12.11 -26.36
C PRO A 220 -4.82 12.33 -24.88
N MET A 221 -3.97 13.32 -24.58
CA MET A 221 -3.56 13.51 -23.20
C MET A 221 -3.37 14.99 -22.84
N VAL A 222 -3.54 15.26 -21.54
CA VAL A 222 -3.24 16.55 -20.91
C VAL A 222 -2.30 16.31 -19.73
N LEU A 223 -1.33 17.19 -19.53
CA LEU A 223 -0.41 17.15 -18.42
C LEU A 223 -0.88 18.09 -17.31
N ALA A 224 -1.25 17.54 -16.16
CA ALA A 224 -1.60 18.28 -14.96
C ALA A 224 -0.35 18.52 -14.13
N LEU A 225 0.22 19.73 -14.16
CA LEU A 225 1.41 20.11 -13.42
C LEU A 225 1.02 20.50 -12.00
N ASN A 226 1.04 19.54 -11.09
CA ASN A 226 0.55 19.68 -9.71
C ASN A 226 1.59 20.25 -8.75
N MET A 227 1.14 20.69 -7.56
CA MET A 227 1.96 21.27 -6.51
C MET A 227 2.62 22.62 -6.90
N MET A 228 1.99 23.33 -7.83
CA MET A 228 2.48 24.65 -8.28
C MET A 228 2.45 25.71 -7.15
N ASP A 229 1.63 25.53 -6.14
CA ASP A 229 1.64 26.34 -4.94
C ASP A 229 2.95 26.17 -4.15
N GLU A 230 3.50 24.95 -4.03
CA GLU A 230 4.80 24.72 -3.38
C GLU A 230 5.95 25.31 -4.20
N VAL A 231 5.94 25.14 -5.53
CA VAL A 231 6.94 25.74 -6.42
C VAL A 231 6.97 27.25 -6.28
N ARG A 232 5.79 27.91 -6.29
CA ARG A 232 5.66 29.38 -6.11
C ARG A 232 6.12 29.84 -4.73
N GLN A 233 5.75 29.13 -3.65
CA GLN A 233 6.17 29.47 -2.28
C GLN A 233 7.68 29.41 -2.09
N ASN A 234 8.36 28.53 -2.79
CA ASN A 234 9.82 28.37 -2.75
C ASN A 234 10.56 29.29 -3.72
N GLY A 235 9.85 30.14 -4.45
CA GLY A 235 10.44 31.10 -5.39
C GLY A 235 10.85 30.49 -6.74
N GLY A 236 10.37 29.28 -7.04
CA GLY A 236 10.49 28.66 -8.36
C GLY A 236 9.37 29.06 -9.29
N SER A 237 9.53 28.73 -10.58
CA SER A 237 8.50 28.89 -11.60
C SER A 237 8.69 27.87 -12.73
N VAL A 238 7.64 27.64 -13.51
CA VAL A 238 7.69 26.83 -14.73
C VAL A 238 7.17 27.68 -15.87
N ARG A 239 7.86 27.68 -16.98
CA ARG A 239 7.43 28.33 -18.23
C ARG A 239 6.50 27.38 -18.96
N VAL A 240 5.22 27.42 -18.59
CA VAL A 240 4.22 26.45 -19.02
C VAL A 240 4.09 26.43 -20.54
N ASN A 241 3.96 27.58 -21.18
CA ASN A 241 3.78 27.70 -22.64
C ASN A 241 4.98 27.13 -23.43
N GLU A 242 6.22 27.38 -22.95
CA GLU A 242 7.42 26.81 -23.57
C GLU A 242 7.47 25.27 -23.36
N MET A 243 6.98 24.79 -22.21
CA MET A 243 6.90 23.36 -21.94
C MET A 243 5.87 22.68 -22.85
N GLU A 244 4.71 23.27 -23.05
CA GLU A 244 3.69 22.79 -24.00
C GLU A 244 4.24 22.70 -25.43
N GLU A 245 4.93 23.75 -25.89
CA GLU A 245 5.53 23.77 -27.23
C GLU A 245 6.60 22.67 -27.39
N MET A 246 7.39 22.41 -26.34
CA MET A 246 8.41 21.36 -26.37
C MET A 246 7.83 19.95 -26.27
N LEU A 247 6.77 19.75 -25.49
CA LEU A 247 6.13 18.46 -25.32
C LEU A 247 5.07 18.17 -26.40
N GLY A 248 4.43 19.20 -26.94
CA GLY A 248 3.35 19.06 -27.92
C GLY A 248 2.04 18.54 -27.32
N ILE A 249 1.79 18.81 -26.04
CA ILE A 249 0.56 18.48 -25.31
C ILE A 249 0.17 19.65 -24.41
N PRO A 250 -1.11 19.86 -24.08
CA PRO A 250 -1.52 20.87 -23.12
C PRO A 250 -0.93 20.60 -21.73
N VAL A 251 -0.40 21.64 -21.08
CA VAL A 251 0.18 21.58 -19.72
C VAL A 251 -0.56 22.56 -18.83
N VAL A 252 -1.34 22.07 -17.88
CA VAL A 252 -2.16 22.91 -16.99
C VAL A 252 -1.53 22.96 -15.59
N PRO A 253 -1.14 24.14 -15.10
CA PRO A 253 -0.59 24.31 -13.76
C PRO A 253 -1.71 24.25 -12.72
N ILE A 254 -1.64 23.29 -11.81
CA ILE A 254 -2.67 23.05 -10.79
C ILE A 254 -2.11 22.97 -9.36
N SER A 255 -3.00 23.16 -8.39
CA SER A 255 -2.82 22.68 -7.02
C SER A 255 -4.04 21.89 -6.61
N ALA A 256 -3.94 20.56 -6.69
CA ALA A 256 -5.04 19.67 -6.32
C ALA A 256 -5.44 19.83 -4.84
N ALA A 257 -4.49 20.13 -3.95
CA ALA A 257 -4.76 20.35 -2.52
C ALA A 257 -5.59 21.61 -2.27
N LYS A 258 -5.40 22.67 -3.08
CA LYS A 258 -6.10 23.96 -2.96
C LYS A 258 -7.27 24.10 -3.93
N ASN A 259 -7.49 23.11 -4.80
CA ASN A 259 -8.50 23.16 -5.85
C ASN A 259 -8.28 24.31 -6.85
N GLU A 260 -7.00 24.64 -7.18
CA GLU A 260 -6.61 25.66 -8.15
C GLU A 260 -6.35 25.01 -9.52
N GLY A 261 -6.85 25.59 -10.62
CA GLY A 261 -6.62 25.15 -11.99
C GLY A 261 -7.37 23.88 -12.42
N ILE A 262 -8.29 23.36 -11.60
CA ILE A 262 -8.98 22.09 -11.87
C ILE A 262 -10.02 22.25 -12.99
N GLU A 263 -10.76 23.35 -13.05
CA GLU A 263 -11.75 23.61 -14.09
C GLU A 263 -11.07 23.71 -15.46
N GLU A 264 -9.97 24.44 -15.55
CA GLU A 264 -9.17 24.56 -16.76
C GLU A 264 -8.60 23.21 -17.21
N LEU A 265 -8.13 22.38 -16.28
CA LEU A 265 -7.69 21.02 -16.56
C LEU A 265 -8.80 20.16 -17.16
N ILE A 266 -10.01 20.25 -16.61
CA ILE A 266 -11.19 19.52 -17.13
C ILE A 266 -11.51 19.97 -18.55
N ASP A 267 -11.53 21.29 -18.81
CA ASP A 267 -11.83 21.83 -20.14
C ASP A 267 -10.84 21.34 -21.20
N HIS A 268 -9.54 21.37 -20.90
CA HIS A 268 -8.51 20.83 -21.79
C HIS A 268 -8.62 19.32 -21.96
N ALA A 269 -8.86 18.55 -20.90
CA ALA A 269 -9.00 17.10 -20.97
C ALA A 269 -10.21 16.70 -21.85
N VAL A 270 -11.35 17.35 -21.64
CA VAL A 270 -12.56 17.12 -22.45
C VAL A 270 -12.33 17.52 -23.91
N HIS A 271 -11.64 18.62 -24.15
CA HIS A 271 -11.34 19.09 -25.50
C HIS A 271 -10.49 18.08 -26.29
N VAL A 272 -9.32 17.69 -25.75
CA VAL A 272 -8.43 16.74 -26.44
C VAL A 272 -9.09 15.38 -26.67
N ALA A 273 -9.87 14.89 -25.70
CA ALA A 273 -10.59 13.63 -25.85
C ALA A 273 -11.70 13.72 -26.90
N LYS A 274 -12.48 14.81 -26.90
CA LYS A 274 -13.58 15.04 -27.84
C LYS A 274 -13.11 15.14 -29.28
N TYR A 275 -12.00 15.85 -29.51
CA TYR A 275 -11.43 16.07 -30.83
C TYR A 275 -10.36 15.03 -31.22
N ARG A 276 -10.12 14.03 -30.37
CA ARG A 276 -9.11 12.96 -30.56
C ARG A 276 -7.72 13.53 -30.89
N GLU A 277 -7.32 14.57 -30.17
CA GLU A 277 -6.03 15.22 -30.38
C GLU A 277 -4.91 14.36 -29.76
N ALA A 278 -4.20 13.62 -30.61
CA ALA A 278 -3.03 12.87 -30.21
C ALA A 278 -1.86 13.79 -29.81
N PRO A 279 -0.90 13.33 -28.99
CA PRO A 279 0.29 14.09 -28.65
C PRO A 279 1.03 14.56 -29.90
N GLY A 280 1.30 15.85 -29.99
CA GLY A 280 1.97 16.46 -31.16
C GLY A 280 3.44 16.08 -31.31
N ARG A 281 4.03 15.45 -30.26
CA ARG A 281 5.39 14.92 -30.27
C ARG A 281 5.43 13.50 -29.73
N GLN A 282 5.94 12.58 -30.50
CA GLN A 282 6.18 11.18 -30.10
C GLN A 282 7.64 10.79 -30.30
N ASP A 283 8.40 11.57 -31.08
CA ASP A 283 9.83 11.35 -31.29
C ASP A 283 10.67 12.29 -30.41
N PHE A 284 11.43 11.68 -29.52
CA PHE A 284 12.29 12.33 -28.54
C PHE A 284 13.78 12.22 -28.92
N CYS A 285 14.08 11.60 -30.07
CA CYS A 285 15.43 11.36 -30.50
C CYS A 285 16.11 12.64 -30.97
N ASP A 286 17.37 12.82 -30.64
CA ASP A 286 18.23 13.83 -31.27
C ASP A 286 18.92 13.22 -32.49
N VAL A 287 18.58 13.73 -33.66
CA VAL A 287 19.15 13.28 -34.96
C VAL A 287 20.66 13.48 -35.02
N ASN A 288 21.18 14.45 -34.25
CA ASN A 288 22.61 14.76 -34.22
C ASN A 288 23.40 13.94 -33.21
N ASP A 289 22.73 13.29 -32.27
CA ASP A 289 23.37 12.51 -31.21
C ASP A 289 23.89 11.18 -31.76
N HIS A 290 25.20 10.98 -31.76
CA HIS A 290 25.90 9.79 -32.32
C HIS A 290 25.39 9.44 -33.74
N ASN A 291 25.33 10.44 -34.61
CA ASN A 291 24.80 10.34 -35.99
C ASN A 291 23.35 9.81 -36.06
N GLY A 292 22.55 10.03 -35.00
CA GLY A 292 21.17 9.57 -34.96
C GLY A 292 21.00 8.05 -34.79
N ALA A 293 21.90 7.38 -34.10
CA ALA A 293 21.89 5.92 -33.95
C ALA A 293 20.55 5.42 -33.36
N VAL A 294 20.08 6.03 -32.26
CA VAL A 294 18.78 5.66 -31.64
C VAL A 294 17.62 6.00 -32.57
N HIS A 295 17.66 7.16 -33.23
CA HIS A 295 16.63 7.58 -34.16
C HIS A 295 16.46 6.56 -35.31
N ARG A 296 17.56 6.20 -36.01
CA ARG A 296 17.52 5.20 -37.07
C ARG A 296 17.06 3.83 -36.58
N CYS A 297 17.48 3.42 -35.40
CA CYS A 297 17.05 2.16 -34.78
C CYS A 297 15.54 2.13 -34.60
N LEU A 298 14.97 3.13 -33.91
CA LEU A 298 13.54 3.17 -33.64
C LEU A 298 12.69 3.28 -34.90
N HIS A 299 13.11 4.11 -35.87
CA HIS A 299 12.40 4.21 -37.15
C HIS A 299 12.52 2.94 -38.00
N GLY A 300 13.69 2.27 -37.97
CA GLY A 300 13.88 0.97 -38.61
C GLY A 300 12.99 -0.11 -38.01
N ILE A 301 12.86 -0.14 -36.68
CA ILE A 301 11.95 -1.07 -35.98
C ILE A 301 10.49 -0.72 -36.31
N MET A 302 10.10 0.57 -36.28
CA MET A 302 8.75 1.00 -36.62
C MET A 302 8.32 0.49 -37.99
N SER A 303 9.20 0.66 -39.01
CA SER A 303 8.93 0.19 -40.38
C SER A 303 8.85 -1.34 -40.49
N LEU A 304 9.57 -2.07 -39.61
CA LEU A 304 9.57 -3.54 -39.57
C LEU A 304 8.29 -4.12 -38.97
N ILE A 305 7.68 -3.41 -37.99
CA ILE A 305 6.58 -3.94 -37.19
C ILE A 305 5.22 -3.26 -37.44
N GLU A 306 5.12 -2.37 -38.42
CA GLU A 306 3.94 -1.50 -38.61
C GLU A 306 2.63 -2.30 -38.75
N ASP A 307 2.62 -3.33 -39.57
CA ASP A 307 1.49 -4.23 -39.79
C ASP A 307 1.18 -5.09 -38.54
N HIS A 308 2.20 -5.68 -37.94
CA HIS A 308 2.07 -6.47 -36.70
C HIS A 308 1.54 -5.64 -35.52
N ALA A 309 1.99 -4.40 -35.41
CA ALA A 309 1.54 -3.50 -34.36
C ALA A 309 0.08 -3.07 -34.57
N TYR A 310 -0.31 -2.83 -35.84
CA TYR A 310 -1.69 -2.53 -36.19
C TYR A 310 -2.62 -3.71 -35.84
N ASP A 311 -2.25 -4.94 -36.25
CA ASP A 311 -3.03 -6.16 -35.98
C ASP A 311 -3.12 -6.47 -34.48
N ALA A 312 -2.05 -6.20 -33.72
CA ALA A 312 -2.03 -6.37 -32.27
C ALA A 312 -2.74 -5.26 -31.49
N GLY A 313 -3.16 -4.16 -32.17
CA GLY A 313 -3.76 -2.98 -31.52
C GLY A 313 -2.80 -2.25 -30.57
N ILE A 314 -1.49 -2.22 -30.90
CA ILE A 314 -0.47 -1.52 -30.12
C ILE A 314 0.07 -0.35 -30.94
N PRO A 315 0.17 0.87 -30.37
CA PRO A 315 0.80 1.99 -31.06
C PRO A 315 2.23 1.66 -31.50
N VAL A 316 2.53 1.90 -32.78
CA VAL A 316 3.79 1.47 -33.42
C VAL A 316 5.01 2.05 -32.70
N ARG A 317 4.95 3.33 -32.31
CA ARG A 317 6.06 3.98 -31.60
C ARG A 317 6.33 3.36 -30.23
N PHE A 318 5.28 3.10 -29.46
CA PHE A 318 5.40 2.41 -28.17
C PHE A 318 5.96 1.00 -28.34
N ALA A 319 5.46 0.25 -29.31
CA ALA A 319 5.95 -1.10 -29.62
C ALA A 319 7.44 -1.07 -29.98
N ALA A 320 7.87 -0.15 -30.85
CA ALA A 320 9.27 -0.02 -31.26
C ALA A 320 10.19 0.32 -30.08
N SER A 321 9.81 1.28 -29.23
CA SER A 321 10.58 1.64 -28.03
C SER A 321 10.70 0.46 -27.07
N LYS A 322 9.60 -0.29 -26.85
CA LYS A 322 9.61 -1.45 -25.94
C LYS A 322 10.38 -2.64 -26.49
N LEU A 323 10.33 -2.90 -27.79
CA LEU A 323 11.17 -3.91 -28.45
C LEU A 323 12.66 -3.52 -28.36
N ALA A 324 13.00 -2.25 -28.60
CA ALA A 324 14.35 -1.76 -28.43
C ALA A 324 14.88 -1.90 -27.00
N GLU A 325 14.00 -1.78 -25.97
CA GLU A 325 14.32 -2.04 -24.57
C GLU A 325 14.45 -3.55 -24.25
N GLY A 326 13.95 -4.44 -25.12
CA GLY A 326 13.96 -5.90 -24.91
C GLY A 326 12.72 -6.42 -24.16
N ASP A 327 11.56 -5.72 -24.26
CA ASP A 327 10.31 -6.10 -23.60
C ASP A 327 9.70 -7.35 -24.26
N GLN A 328 9.78 -8.48 -23.55
CA GLN A 328 9.29 -9.76 -24.04
C GLN A 328 7.77 -9.80 -24.22
N LEU A 329 7.01 -9.06 -23.38
CA LEU A 329 5.55 -9.06 -23.48
C LEU A 329 5.06 -8.40 -24.78
N VAL A 330 5.75 -7.37 -25.27
CA VAL A 330 5.46 -6.78 -26.57
C VAL A 330 5.89 -7.70 -27.69
N LEU A 331 7.08 -8.29 -27.59
CA LEU A 331 7.59 -9.24 -28.57
C LEU A 331 6.63 -10.42 -28.76
N ASP A 332 6.12 -11.00 -27.68
CA ASP A 332 5.18 -12.12 -27.73
C ASP A 332 3.83 -11.71 -28.34
N ARG A 333 3.36 -10.46 -28.07
CA ARG A 333 2.08 -9.97 -28.57
C ARG A 333 2.12 -9.62 -30.07
N LEU A 334 3.24 -9.19 -30.58
CA LEU A 334 3.43 -8.85 -32.00
C LEU A 334 3.56 -10.09 -32.90
N ASN A 335 3.89 -11.25 -32.33
CA ASN A 335 3.97 -12.52 -33.03
C ASN A 335 4.85 -12.49 -34.30
N LEU A 336 6.02 -11.85 -34.20
CA LEU A 336 6.99 -11.73 -35.30
C LEU A 336 7.53 -13.10 -35.74
N ASP A 337 7.82 -13.24 -37.02
CA ASP A 337 8.47 -14.45 -37.54
C ASP A 337 9.97 -14.50 -37.16
N GLN A 338 10.66 -15.59 -37.51
CA GLN A 338 12.05 -15.76 -37.15
C GLN A 338 12.98 -14.79 -37.87
N ASN A 339 12.70 -14.47 -39.13
CA ASN A 339 13.50 -13.57 -39.94
C ASN A 339 13.35 -12.10 -39.46
N GLU A 340 12.15 -11.73 -39.09
CA GLU A 340 11.85 -10.41 -38.49
C GLU A 340 12.55 -10.24 -37.15
N LYS A 341 12.55 -11.29 -36.30
CA LYS A 341 13.30 -11.28 -35.02
C LYS A 341 14.81 -11.14 -35.23
N GLU A 342 15.38 -11.81 -36.24
CA GLU A 342 16.79 -11.69 -36.59
C GLU A 342 17.10 -10.26 -37.13
N THR A 343 16.22 -9.71 -37.96
CA THR A 343 16.34 -8.33 -38.46
C THR A 343 16.24 -7.30 -37.34
N LEU A 344 15.28 -7.47 -36.42
CA LEU A 344 15.12 -6.64 -35.23
C LEU A 344 16.40 -6.65 -34.39
N GLU A 345 16.96 -7.83 -34.11
CA GLU A 345 18.17 -7.96 -33.33
C GLU A 345 19.39 -7.35 -34.03
N HIS A 346 19.44 -7.43 -35.36
CA HIS A 346 20.50 -6.78 -36.15
C HIS A 346 20.45 -5.27 -36.02
N ILE A 347 19.26 -4.66 -36.17
CA ILE A 347 19.05 -3.21 -36.04
C ILE A 347 19.46 -2.74 -34.64
N ILE A 348 19.05 -3.46 -33.59
CA ILE A 348 19.39 -3.12 -32.21
C ILE A 348 20.89 -3.25 -31.97
N THR A 349 21.52 -4.34 -32.40
CA THR A 349 22.96 -4.56 -32.26
C THR A 349 23.79 -3.49 -32.95
N GLN A 350 23.32 -2.99 -34.11
CA GLN A 350 23.99 -1.88 -34.79
C GLN A 350 23.93 -0.62 -33.94
N MET A 351 22.77 -0.27 -33.38
CA MET A 351 22.60 0.87 -32.48
C MET A 351 23.53 0.76 -31.25
N GLU A 352 23.58 -0.42 -30.62
CA GLU A 352 24.45 -0.66 -29.45
C GLU A 352 25.95 -0.42 -29.77
N LYS A 353 26.39 -0.87 -30.93
CA LYS A 353 27.79 -0.65 -31.38
C LYS A 353 28.07 0.83 -31.68
N GLU A 354 27.14 1.54 -32.33
CA GLU A 354 27.30 2.95 -32.66
C GLU A 354 27.23 3.85 -31.44
N ARG A 355 26.32 3.54 -30.49
CA ARG A 355 26.10 4.31 -29.26
C ARG A 355 27.16 4.00 -28.18
N GLY A 356 27.70 2.80 -28.16
CA GLY A 356 28.58 2.31 -27.10
C GLY A 356 27.88 2.07 -25.78
N LEU A 357 26.56 1.91 -25.82
CA LEU A 357 25.67 1.59 -24.71
C LEU A 357 24.82 0.39 -25.09
N ASP A 358 24.43 -0.42 -24.12
CA ASP A 358 23.45 -1.47 -24.37
C ASP A 358 22.06 -0.86 -24.65
N ARG A 359 21.17 -1.65 -25.25
CA ARG A 359 19.87 -1.26 -25.76
C ARG A 359 19.00 -0.52 -24.74
N ALA A 360 18.87 -1.04 -23.52
CA ALA A 360 18.03 -0.45 -22.50
C ALA A 360 18.61 0.89 -21.98
N ALA A 361 19.94 0.94 -21.78
CA ALA A 361 20.63 2.17 -21.37
C ALA A 361 20.59 3.24 -22.47
N ALA A 362 20.67 2.87 -23.76
CA ALA A 362 20.59 3.81 -24.87
C ALA A 362 19.21 4.49 -24.95
N ILE A 363 18.12 3.74 -24.79
CA ILE A 363 16.77 4.28 -24.78
C ILE A 363 16.50 5.15 -23.54
N ALA A 364 16.96 4.72 -22.37
CA ALA A 364 16.84 5.52 -21.15
C ALA A 364 17.64 6.83 -21.24
N ASP A 365 18.88 6.79 -21.75
CA ASP A 365 19.73 7.97 -21.95
C ASP A 365 19.09 8.97 -22.95
N MET A 366 18.50 8.49 -24.03
CA MET A 366 17.74 9.32 -24.97
C MET A 366 16.60 10.06 -24.26
N ARG A 367 15.77 9.37 -23.46
CA ARG A 367 14.66 9.99 -22.75
C ARG A 367 15.15 11.00 -21.71
N PHE A 368 16.14 10.65 -20.89
CA PHE A 368 16.67 11.59 -19.89
C PHE A 368 17.36 12.79 -20.52
N SER A 369 18.06 12.63 -21.64
CA SER A 369 18.63 13.76 -22.39
C SER A 369 17.55 14.73 -22.88
N PHE A 370 16.44 14.22 -23.39
CA PHE A 370 15.30 15.07 -23.78
C PHE A 370 14.66 15.76 -22.55
N ILE A 371 14.44 15.03 -21.46
CA ILE A 371 13.90 15.59 -20.21
C ILE A 371 14.79 16.71 -19.67
N GLN A 372 16.11 16.54 -19.66
CA GLN A 372 17.06 17.56 -19.24
C GLN A 372 16.98 18.80 -20.14
N LYS A 373 16.79 18.62 -21.46
CA LYS A 373 16.60 19.73 -22.41
C LYS A 373 15.31 20.50 -22.11
N VAL A 374 14.20 19.79 -21.90
CA VAL A 374 12.90 20.41 -21.54
C VAL A 374 13.01 21.15 -20.20
N CYS A 375 13.48 20.50 -19.16
CA CYS A 375 13.57 21.10 -17.84
C CYS A 375 14.58 22.25 -17.77
N GLY A 376 15.70 22.14 -18.48
CA GLY A 376 16.69 23.20 -18.57
C GLY A 376 16.17 24.48 -19.23
N ALA A 377 15.26 24.37 -20.21
CA ALA A 377 14.62 25.48 -20.87
C ALA A 377 13.45 26.06 -20.08
N THR A 378 12.65 25.21 -19.41
CA THR A 378 11.33 25.61 -18.91
C THR A 378 11.23 25.74 -17.40
N VAL A 379 12.08 25.04 -16.62
CA VAL A 379 11.99 24.98 -15.17
C VAL A 379 12.99 25.94 -14.52
N VAL A 380 12.47 26.91 -13.75
CA VAL A 380 13.27 27.74 -12.87
C VAL A 380 13.26 27.11 -11.49
N LYS A 381 14.35 26.41 -11.15
CA LYS A 381 14.45 25.69 -9.86
C LYS A 381 14.42 26.67 -8.69
N PRO A 382 13.63 26.40 -7.63
CA PRO A 382 13.64 27.20 -6.43
C PRO A 382 14.98 27.07 -5.70
N LYS A 383 15.30 28.01 -4.81
CA LYS A 383 16.28 27.79 -3.73
C LYS A 383 15.84 26.56 -2.94
N GLU A 384 16.78 25.91 -2.21
CA GLU A 384 16.45 24.76 -1.36
C GLU A 384 15.09 24.95 -0.70
N SER A 385 14.17 24.03 -0.99
CA SER A 385 12.80 24.08 -0.50
C SER A 385 12.85 24.10 1.03
N ARG A 386 12.11 25.00 1.65
CA ARG A 386 11.98 25.05 3.13
C ARG A 386 11.46 23.73 3.69
N GLU A 387 10.57 23.07 2.92
CA GLU A 387 10.05 21.75 3.25
C GLU A 387 11.15 20.69 3.21
N HIS A 388 12.03 20.72 2.21
CA HIS A 388 13.16 19.80 2.12
C HIS A 388 14.14 20.01 3.28
N ALA A 389 14.55 21.26 3.55
CA ALA A 389 15.42 21.57 4.68
C ALA A 389 14.82 21.14 6.04
N ARG A 390 13.50 21.35 6.22
CA ARG A 390 12.78 20.87 7.40
C ARG A 390 12.73 19.33 7.45
N SER A 391 12.48 18.67 6.33
CA SER A 391 12.47 17.21 6.24
C SER A 391 13.83 16.61 6.57
N VAL A 392 14.92 17.18 6.09
CA VAL A 392 16.28 16.77 6.43
C VAL A 392 16.58 16.95 7.93
N ALA A 393 16.11 18.06 8.53
CA ALA A 393 16.27 18.28 9.96
C ALA A 393 15.52 17.25 10.81
N ILE A 394 14.29 16.92 10.42
CA ILE A 394 13.45 15.88 11.08
C ILE A 394 14.10 14.50 10.88
N ASP A 395 14.55 14.18 9.66
CA ASP A 395 15.17 12.90 9.33
C ASP A 395 16.48 12.66 10.11
N ARG A 396 17.20 13.71 10.51
CA ARG A 396 18.37 13.57 11.40
C ARG A 396 18.02 12.84 12.70
N ILE A 397 16.78 13.00 13.21
CA ILE A 397 16.29 12.34 14.42
C ILE A 397 15.62 11.02 14.04
N LEU A 398 14.68 11.03 13.11
CA LEU A 398 13.81 9.90 12.80
C LEU A 398 14.51 8.78 12.02
N THR A 399 15.58 9.08 11.30
CA THR A 399 16.41 8.10 10.59
C THR A 399 17.87 8.05 11.09
N GLY A 400 18.16 8.68 12.24
CA GLY A 400 19.48 8.71 12.84
C GLY A 400 19.91 7.33 13.38
N LYS A 401 21.21 7.03 13.33
CA LYS A 401 21.78 5.72 13.68
C LYS A 401 21.34 5.16 15.03
N TYR A 402 21.21 6.00 16.06
CA TYR A 402 20.84 5.61 17.41
C TYR A 402 19.45 6.08 17.83
N THR A 403 18.88 7.03 17.11
CA THR A 403 17.60 7.69 17.49
C THR A 403 16.40 7.09 16.74
N ALA A 404 16.61 6.47 15.59
CA ALA A 404 15.50 5.98 14.74
C ALA A 404 14.60 4.96 15.45
N ILE A 405 15.18 3.91 16.07
CA ILE A 405 14.40 2.87 16.74
C ILE A 405 13.71 3.40 18.01
N PRO A 406 14.39 4.14 18.92
CA PRO A 406 13.71 4.75 20.07
C PRO A 406 12.60 5.74 19.64
N ALA A 407 12.83 6.57 18.63
CA ALA A 407 11.81 7.50 18.13
C ALA A 407 10.60 6.73 17.55
N PHE A 408 10.85 5.67 16.80
CA PHE A 408 9.81 4.79 16.27
C PHE A 408 8.96 4.16 17.39
N ILE A 409 9.61 3.58 18.39
CA ILE A 409 8.91 2.97 19.56
C ILE A 409 8.10 4.05 20.30
N GLY A 410 8.67 5.25 20.49
CA GLY A 410 8.00 6.37 21.15
C GLY A 410 6.77 6.84 20.40
N ILE A 411 6.87 7.05 19.09
CA ILE A 411 5.74 7.50 18.23
C ILE A 411 4.64 6.44 18.20
N MET A 412 4.99 5.18 17.95
CA MET A 412 4.00 4.10 17.90
C MET A 412 3.38 3.85 19.28
N GLY A 413 4.19 3.91 20.35
CA GLY A 413 3.69 3.82 21.73
C GLY A 413 2.70 4.94 22.07
N LEU A 414 2.99 6.18 21.65
CA LEU A 414 2.08 7.31 21.82
C LEU A 414 0.78 7.12 21.03
N VAL A 415 0.85 6.69 19.77
CA VAL A 415 -0.32 6.41 18.93
C VAL A 415 -1.20 5.35 19.57
N PHE A 416 -0.61 4.24 20.03
CA PHE A 416 -1.37 3.18 20.67
C PHE A 416 -1.95 3.62 22.03
N TRP A 417 -1.19 4.39 22.82
CA TRP A 417 -1.68 4.93 24.08
C TRP A 417 -2.88 5.87 23.90
N LEU A 418 -2.79 6.80 22.94
CA LEU A 418 -3.90 7.70 22.62
C LEU A 418 -5.12 6.94 22.09
N THR A 419 -4.89 5.93 21.25
CA THR A 419 -5.97 5.12 20.65
C THR A 419 -6.69 4.26 21.69
N PHE A 420 -5.95 3.53 22.52
CA PHE A 420 -6.56 2.52 23.40
C PHE A 420 -6.88 3.02 24.81
N ASN A 421 -6.23 4.08 25.30
CA ASN A 421 -6.41 4.53 26.68
C ASN A 421 -7.04 5.93 26.80
N VAL A 422 -6.98 6.76 25.77
CA VAL A 422 -7.47 8.14 25.85
C VAL A 422 -8.67 8.34 24.92
N ILE A 423 -8.43 8.56 23.63
CA ILE A 423 -9.46 8.98 22.69
C ILE A 423 -10.40 7.82 22.34
N GLY A 424 -9.83 6.69 21.95
CA GLY A 424 -10.64 5.53 21.54
C GLY A 424 -11.40 4.94 22.72
N ALA A 425 -10.80 4.84 23.90
CA ALA A 425 -11.50 4.37 25.10
C ALA A 425 -12.64 5.32 25.51
N PHE A 426 -12.42 6.63 25.49
CA PHE A 426 -13.46 7.61 25.80
C PHE A 426 -14.65 7.51 24.85
N LEU A 427 -14.40 7.46 23.53
CA LEU A 427 -15.44 7.35 22.53
C LEU A 427 -16.15 5.98 22.56
N SER A 428 -15.42 4.92 22.85
CA SER A 428 -15.97 3.57 23.02
C SER A 428 -16.92 3.50 24.21
N ASN A 429 -16.52 4.03 25.37
CA ASN A 429 -17.38 4.11 26.56
C ASN A 429 -18.65 4.94 26.33
N LEU A 430 -18.53 6.03 25.56
CA LEU A 430 -19.69 6.85 25.19
C LEU A 430 -20.67 6.07 24.31
N LEU A 431 -20.16 5.31 23.35
CA LEU A 431 -20.97 4.48 22.46
C LEU A 431 -21.60 3.30 23.25
N ASP A 432 -20.86 2.69 24.16
CA ASP A 432 -21.36 1.62 25.05
C ASP A 432 -22.53 2.10 25.92
N MET A 433 -22.41 3.29 26.50
CA MET A 433 -23.53 3.89 27.25
C MET A 433 -24.75 4.11 26.35
N GLY A 434 -24.53 4.56 25.09
CA GLY A 434 -25.60 4.73 24.10
C GLY A 434 -26.28 3.42 23.73
N ILE A 435 -25.51 2.39 23.45
CA ILE A 435 -26.00 1.04 23.12
C ILE A 435 -26.72 0.45 24.33
N GLY A 436 -26.15 0.57 25.52
CA GLY A 436 -26.79 0.11 26.77
C GLY A 436 -28.13 0.77 27.02
N ALA A 437 -28.22 2.10 26.90
CA ALA A 437 -29.47 2.82 27.03
C ALA A 437 -30.54 2.38 26.00
N LEU A 438 -30.12 2.15 24.75
CA LEU A 438 -31.01 1.64 23.71
C LEU A 438 -31.48 0.21 24.00
N THR A 439 -30.58 -0.65 24.50
CA THR A 439 -30.90 -2.01 24.92
C THR A 439 -31.90 -2.01 26.06
N ASP A 440 -31.72 -1.17 27.08
CA ASP A 440 -32.64 -1.02 28.21
C ASP A 440 -34.05 -0.54 27.76
N ILE A 441 -34.12 0.37 26.79
CA ILE A 441 -35.39 0.85 26.23
C ILE A 441 -36.12 -0.30 25.51
N VAL A 442 -35.41 -1.06 24.69
CA VAL A 442 -35.97 -2.20 23.94
C VAL A 442 -36.39 -3.31 24.90
N ASP A 443 -35.54 -3.64 25.89
CA ASP A 443 -35.84 -4.63 26.94
C ASP A 443 -37.11 -4.33 27.69
N ARG A 444 -37.26 -3.10 28.19
CA ARG A 444 -38.51 -2.63 28.86
C ARG A 444 -39.72 -2.68 27.93
N GLY A 445 -39.55 -2.28 26.66
CA GLY A 445 -40.61 -2.32 25.67
C GLY A 445 -41.09 -3.75 25.39
N MET A 446 -40.16 -4.68 25.20
CA MET A 446 -40.49 -6.09 24.95
C MET A 446 -41.10 -6.77 26.18
N THR A 447 -40.58 -6.45 27.36
CA THR A 447 -41.16 -6.94 28.65
C THR A 447 -42.57 -6.42 28.85
N ALA A 448 -42.84 -5.11 28.62
CA ALA A 448 -44.16 -4.52 28.71
C ALA A 448 -45.16 -5.09 27.67
N ALA A 449 -44.67 -5.50 26.50
CA ALA A 449 -45.48 -6.13 25.45
C ALA A 449 -45.67 -7.64 25.65
N ASN A 450 -45.16 -8.23 26.74
CA ASN A 450 -45.18 -9.68 27.02
C ASN A 450 -44.73 -10.54 25.85
N VAL A 451 -43.63 -10.15 25.20
CA VAL A 451 -43.05 -10.86 24.07
C VAL A 451 -42.58 -12.24 24.50
N ASN A 452 -42.67 -13.23 23.60
CA ASN A 452 -42.17 -14.59 23.85
C ASN A 452 -40.73 -14.57 24.38
N PRO A 453 -40.44 -15.27 25.52
CA PRO A 453 -39.07 -15.27 26.13
C PRO A 453 -37.96 -15.62 25.20
N VAL A 454 -38.16 -16.51 24.22
CA VAL A 454 -37.16 -16.87 23.21
C VAL A 454 -36.83 -15.70 22.29
N LEU A 455 -37.89 -15.00 21.81
CA LEU A 455 -37.72 -13.84 20.95
C LEU A 455 -37.07 -12.69 21.72
N HIS A 456 -37.44 -12.53 23.00
CA HIS A 456 -36.80 -11.55 23.89
C HIS A 456 -35.31 -11.81 24.05
N SER A 457 -34.90 -13.04 24.39
CA SER A 457 -33.48 -13.43 24.51
C SER A 457 -32.74 -13.32 23.18
N LEU A 458 -33.38 -13.67 22.04
CA LEU A 458 -32.76 -13.48 20.73
C LEU A 458 -32.42 -12.00 20.46
N VAL A 459 -33.35 -11.10 20.79
CA VAL A 459 -33.14 -9.68 20.52
C VAL A 459 -32.14 -9.09 21.50
N ILE A 460 -32.30 -9.29 22.80
CA ILE A 460 -31.43 -8.68 23.81
C ILE A 460 -30.06 -9.36 23.86
N ASP A 461 -30.02 -10.70 24.08
CA ASP A 461 -28.75 -11.41 24.27
C ASP A 461 -28.06 -11.73 22.92
N GLY A 462 -28.82 -12.10 21.91
CA GLY A 462 -28.29 -12.46 20.59
C GLY A 462 -27.89 -11.23 19.77
N ILE A 463 -28.79 -10.24 19.63
CA ILE A 463 -28.56 -9.10 18.71
C ILE A 463 -27.91 -7.93 19.44
N PHE A 464 -28.54 -7.37 20.47
CA PHE A 464 -28.02 -6.17 21.14
C PHE A 464 -26.70 -6.42 21.85
N THR A 465 -26.58 -7.48 22.62
CA THR A 465 -25.33 -7.83 23.32
C THR A 465 -24.24 -8.25 22.32
N GLY A 466 -24.59 -9.11 21.35
CA GLY A 466 -23.62 -9.62 20.37
C GLY A 466 -23.14 -8.57 19.37
N VAL A 467 -24.04 -7.82 18.75
CA VAL A 467 -23.68 -6.77 17.79
C VAL A 467 -23.15 -5.53 18.52
N GLY A 468 -23.73 -5.19 19.67
CA GLY A 468 -23.32 -4.04 20.48
C GLY A 468 -21.85 -4.14 20.89
N SER A 469 -21.41 -5.30 21.39
CA SER A 469 -20.02 -5.51 21.78
C SER A 469 -19.02 -5.27 20.63
N VAL A 470 -19.41 -5.58 19.40
CA VAL A 470 -18.57 -5.34 18.20
C VAL A 470 -18.61 -3.87 17.77
N LEU A 471 -19.76 -3.22 17.84
CA LEU A 471 -19.90 -1.80 17.52
C LEU A 471 -19.07 -0.93 18.48
N SER A 472 -18.96 -1.32 19.74
CA SER A 472 -18.15 -0.62 20.76
C SER A 472 -16.69 -0.45 20.36
N PHE A 473 -16.13 -1.33 19.51
CA PHE A 473 -14.77 -1.20 19.01
C PHE A 473 -14.62 -0.27 17.81
N LEU A 474 -15.74 0.15 17.18
CA LEU A 474 -15.68 1.04 16.02
C LEU A 474 -14.93 2.35 16.31
N PRO A 475 -15.17 3.07 17.42
CA PRO A 475 -14.43 4.29 17.73
C PRO A 475 -12.93 4.06 17.89
N VAL A 476 -12.52 2.96 18.51
CA VAL A 476 -11.11 2.59 18.66
C VAL A 476 -10.47 2.35 17.29
N ILE A 477 -11.15 1.63 16.42
CA ILE A 477 -10.68 1.35 15.06
C ILE A 477 -10.57 2.64 14.24
N VAL A 478 -11.56 3.52 14.29
CA VAL A 478 -11.55 4.81 13.59
C VAL A 478 -10.43 5.71 14.10
N THR A 479 -10.22 5.76 15.42
CA THR A 479 -9.12 6.52 16.03
C THR A 479 -7.74 5.98 15.61
N LEU A 480 -7.59 4.65 15.56
CA LEU A 480 -6.37 4.02 15.07
C LEU A 480 -6.09 4.38 13.61
N PHE A 481 -7.10 4.28 12.76
CA PHE A 481 -6.96 4.66 11.35
C PHE A 481 -6.67 6.15 11.17
N PHE A 482 -7.22 7.01 12.02
CA PHE A 482 -6.90 8.44 12.02
C PHE A 482 -5.39 8.67 12.19
N PHE A 483 -4.79 8.11 13.25
CA PHE A 483 -3.36 8.28 13.49
C PHE A 483 -2.51 7.61 12.42
N LEU A 484 -2.90 6.42 11.95
CA LEU A 484 -2.15 5.71 10.91
C LEU A 484 -2.19 6.46 9.57
N SER A 485 -3.34 7.01 9.18
CA SER A 485 -3.46 7.85 8.00
C SER A 485 -2.61 9.11 8.12
N MET A 486 -2.58 9.74 9.29
CA MET A 486 -1.68 10.88 9.53
C MET A 486 -0.20 10.51 9.36
N LEU A 487 0.21 9.36 9.88
CA LEU A 487 1.60 8.89 9.74
C LEU A 487 1.94 8.49 8.31
N GLU A 488 0.99 7.90 7.57
CA GLU A 488 1.16 7.51 6.17
C GLU A 488 1.26 8.74 5.26
N ASP A 489 0.28 9.62 5.31
CA ASP A 489 0.20 10.83 4.47
C ASP A 489 1.33 11.82 4.80
N SER A 490 1.81 11.86 6.05
CA SER A 490 2.96 12.68 6.43
C SER A 490 4.28 12.22 5.83
N GLY A 491 4.36 11.00 5.26
CA GLY A 491 5.59 10.39 4.75
C GLY A 491 6.45 9.70 5.82
N TYR A 492 5.99 9.62 7.08
CA TYR A 492 6.73 8.95 8.16
C TYR A 492 6.82 7.43 7.94
N MET A 493 5.75 6.79 7.42
CA MET A 493 5.76 5.34 7.17
C MET A 493 6.81 4.91 6.15
N ALA A 494 7.15 5.77 5.19
CA ALA A 494 8.26 5.52 4.26
C ALA A 494 9.61 5.42 4.99
N ARG A 495 9.83 6.29 5.99
CA ARG A 495 11.05 6.25 6.84
C ARG A 495 11.10 4.99 7.70
N VAL A 496 9.96 4.59 8.27
CA VAL A 496 9.87 3.34 9.03
C VAL A 496 10.25 2.15 8.15
N ALA A 497 9.71 2.08 6.93
CA ALA A 497 10.06 1.03 5.97
C ALA A 497 11.56 1.05 5.62
N PHE A 498 12.14 2.23 5.43
CA PHE A 498 13.58 2.42 5.18
C PHE A 498 14.44 1.92 6.35
N VAL A 499 14.09 2.25 7.58
CA VAL A 499 14.82 1.82 8.79
C VAL A 499 14.73 0.32 9.02
N MET A 500 13.55 -0.27 8.74
CA MET A 500 13.26 -1.67 9.08
C MET A 500 13.63 -2.68 7.98
N ASP A 501 13.98 -2.23 6.76
CA ASP A 501 14.21 -3.12 5.60
C ASP A 501 15.28 -4.18 5.88
N LYS A 502 16.40 -3.81 6.47
CA LYS A 502 17.49 -4.74 6.77
C LYS A 502 17.08 -5.87 7.74
N LEU A 503 16.23 -5.56 8.72
CA LEU A 503 15.73 -6.55 9.69
C LEU A 503 14.73 -7.49 9.04
N LEU A 504 13.75 -6.94 8.32
CA LEU A 504 12.69 -7.73 7.70
C LEU A 504 13.21 -8.62 6.57
N ARG A 505 14.20 -8.16 5.82
CA ARG A 505 14.85 -8.95 4.78
C ARG A 505 15.51 -10.23 5.33
N LYS A 506 16.06 -10.22 6.55
CA LYS A 506 16.59 -11.43 7.18
C LYS A 506 15.55 -12.53 7.33
N ILE A 507 14.30 -12.17 7.55
CA ILE A 507 13.18 -13.11 7.64
C ILE A 507 12.44 -13.30 6.30
N GLY A 508 12.94 -12.71 5.21
CA GLY A 508 12.41 -12.88 3.85
C GLY A 508 11.31 -11.90 3.45
N LEU A 509 11.14 -10.79 4.15
CA LEU A 509 10.17 -9.73 3.85
C LEU A 509 10.85 -8.43 3.43
N SER A 510 10.16 -7.57 2.68
CA SER A 510 10.60 -6.21 2.40
C SER A 510 10.30 -5.26 3.57
N GLY A 511 11.01 -4.13 3.64
CA GLY A 511 10.79 -3.11 4.66
C GLY A 511 9.36 -2.58 4.72
N ARG A 512 8.65 -2.54 3.60
CA ARG A 512 7.24 -2.11 3.53
C ARG A 512 6.29 -3.03 4.33
N SER A 513 6.64 -4.30 4.52
CA SER A 513 5.83 -5.26 5.30
C SER A 513 5.70 -4.90 6.78
N VAL A 514 6.57 -4.00 7.30
CA VAL A 514 6.47 -3.54 8.70
C VAL A 514 5.14 -2.83 8.97
N VAL A 515 4.61 -2.07 8.01
CA VAL A 515 3.39 -1.27 8.19
C VAL A 515 2.17 -2.15 8.48
N PRO A 516 1.80 -3.13 7.63
CA PRO A 516 0.72 -4.08 7.94
C PRO A 516 0.92 -4.84 9.25
N MET A 517 2.15 -5.24 9.56
CA MET A 517 2.45 -5.98 10.80
C MET A 517 2.26 -5.11 12.04
N LEU A 518 2.67 -3.84 11.99
CA LEU A 518 2.45 -2.87 13.08
C LEU A 518 0.96 -2.61 13.31
N ILE A 519 0.21 -2.42 12.23
CA ILE A 519 -1.25 -2.28 12.32
C ILE A 519 -1.86 -3.52 12.98
N GLY A 520 -1.30 -4.70 12.72
CA GLY A 520 -1.69 -5.97 13.33
C GLY A 520 -1.62 -6.01 14.86
N PHE A 521 -0.72 -5.24 15.49
CA PHE A 521 -0.70 -5.07 16.95
C PHE A 521 -1.94 -4.32 17.48
N GLY A 522 -2.52 -3.44 16.68
CA GLY A 522 -3.80 -2.82 17.01
C GLY A 522 -4.97 -3.77 16.70
N CYS A 523 -5.11 -4.17 15.45
CA CYS A 523 -6.14 -5.09 14.97
C CYS A 523 -5.68 -5.85 13.74
N THR A 524 -5.91 -7.15 13.71
CA THR A 524 -5.52 -8.02 12.58
C THR A 524 -6.28 -7.68 11.30
N VAL A 525 -7.55 -7.26 11.38
CA VAL A 525 -8.39 -6.92 10.21
C VAL A 525 -7.76 -5.81 9.36
N PRO A 526 -7.50 -4.60 9.90
CA PRO A 526 -6.85 -3.55 9.14
C PRO A 526 -5.41 -3.90 8.76
N GLY A 527 -4.69 -4.69 9.59
CA GLY A 527 -3.35 -5.17 9.25
C GLY A 527 -3.34 -6.02 7.97
N VAL A 528 -4.29 -6.95 7.84
CA VAL A 528 -4.45 -7.75 6.62
C VAL A 528 -4.82 -6.87 5.42
N MET A 529 -5.72 -5.90 5.60
CA MET A 529 -6.12 -5.00 4.51
C MET A 529 -5.00 -4.08 4.05
N ALA A 530 -4.18 -3.58 4.97
CA ALA A 530 -3.05 -2.72 4.65
C ALA A 530 -1.97 -3.43 3.80
N SER A 531 -1.96 -4.77 3.78
CA SER A 531 -1.03 -5.53 2.95
C SER A 531 -1.24 -5.34 1.44
N ARG A 532 -2.35 -4.73 1.01
CA ARG A 532 -2.62 -4.36 -0.40
C ARG A 532 -1.61 -3.37 -0.97
N THR A 533 -0.99 -2.57 -0.11
CA THR A 533 0.05 -1.62 -0.51
C THR A 533 1.40 -2.28 -0.83
N LEU A 534 1.52 -3.59 -0.65
CA LEU A 534 2.74 -4.33 -0.94
C LEU A 534 2.80 -4.70 -2.43
N PRO A 535 3.88 -4.34 -3.14
CA PRO A 535 4.00 -4.53 -4.60
C PRO A 535 4.18 -6.00 -4.99
N SER A 536 4.63 -6.84 -4.07
CA SER A 536 4.89 -8.26 -4.31
C SER A 536 3.78 -9.13 -3.76
N GLU A 537 3.20 -9.99 -4.62
CA GLU A 537 2.22 -10.98 -4.20
C GLU A 537 2.79 -11.95 -3.16
N ARG A 538 4.08 -12.32 -3.29
CA ARG A 538 4.80 -13.15 -2.34
C ARG A 538 4.89 -12.49 -0.97
N ASP A 539 5.39 -11.26 -0.90
CA ASP A 539 5.54 -10.51 0.35
C ASP A 539 4.17 -10.22 0.97
N ARG A 540 3.15 -9.93 0.14
CA ARG A 540 1.77 -9.74 0.58
C ARG A 540 1.21 -11.00 1.24
N LYS A 541 1.29 -12.16 0.57
CA LYS A 541 0.83 -13.44 1.12
C LYS A 541 1.53 -13.75 2.45
N MET A 542 2.85 -13.64 2.47
CA MET A 542 3.65 -13.91 3.65
C MET A 542 3.30 -12.96 4.81
N THR A 543 3.14 -11.66 4.55
CA THR A 543 2.75 -10.66 5.53
C THR A 543 1.36 -10.95 6.11
N ILE A 544 0.37 -11.29 5.26
CA ILE A 544 -0.99 -11.66 5.70
C ILE A 544 -0.96 -12.88 6.64
N LEU A 545 -0.16 -13.89 6.32
CA LEU A 545 -0.04 -15.10 7.13
C LEU A 545 0.68 -14.85 8.47
N LEU A 546 1.56 -13.86 8.54
CA LEU A 546 2.31 -13.51 9.74
C LEU A 546 1.58 -12.51 10.65
N THR A 547 0.73 -11.65 10.09
CA THR A 547 0.01 -10.62 10.86
C THR A 547 -0.78 -11.17 12.05
N PRO A 548 -1.47 -12.33 12.01
CA PRO A 548 -2.20 -12.86 13.16
C PRO A 548 -1.34 -13.31 14.35
N PHE A 549 -0.03 -13.51 14.20
CA PHE A 549 0.89 -13.78 15.31
C PHE A 549 1.14 -12.54 16.16
N MET A 550 0.89 -11.34 15.59
CA MET A 550 0.95 -10.09 16.35
C MET A 550 -0.20 -10.03 17.36
N SER A 551 0.11 -9.60 18.57
CA SER A 551 -0.87 -9.56 19.65
C SER A 551 -1.78 -8.34 19.48
N CYS A 552 -3.01 -8.53 19.00
CA CYS A 552 -3.97 -7.43 18.86
C CYS A 552 -4.57 -6.99 20.21
N SER A 553 -5.16 -5.79 20.24
CA SER A 553 -5.74 -5.20 21.45
C SER A 553 -6.85 -6.05 22.10
N ALA A 554 -7.62 -6.79 21.32
CA ALA A 554 -8.69 -7.67 21.80
C ALA A 554 -8.16 -8.87 22.65
N LYS A 555 -6.87 -9.18 22.59
CA LYS A 555 -6.23 -10.19 23.42
C LYS A 555 -5.83 -9.65 24.81
N LEU A 556 -5.70 -8.33 24.98
CA LEU A 556 -5.28 -7.71 26.25
C LEU A 556 -6.19 -8.04 27.45
N PRO A 557 -7.54 -8.00 27.34
CA PRO A 557 -8.43 -8.39 28.41
C PRO A 557 -8.16 -9.82 28.91
N ILE A 558 -7.86 -10.76 28.00
CA ILE A 558 -7.53 -12.15 28.36
C ILE A 558 -6.25 -12.17 29.18
N TYR A 559 -5.20 -11.47 28.72
CA TYR A 559 -3.92 -11.42 29.45
C TYR A 559 -4.07 -10.79 30.83
N SER A 560 -4.81 -9.69 30.93
CA SER A 560 -5.06 -9.01 32.21
C SER A 560 -5.83 -9.90 33.18
N PHE A 561 -6.89 -10.58 32.72
CA PHE A 561 -7.71 -11.47 33.52
C PHE A 561 -6.91 -12.62 34.12
N PHE A 562 -6.15 -13.35 33.29
CA PHE A 562 -5.32 -14.45 33.74
C PHE A 562 -4.12 -13.99 34.56
N ALA A 563 -3.50 -12.84 34.19
CA ALA A 563 -2.39 -12.29 34.98
C ALA A 563 -2.81 -11.88 36.39
N ALA A 564 -3.98 -11.29 36.53
CA ALA A 564 -4.54 -10.94 37.85
C ALA A 564 -4.89 -12.17 38.68
N ALA A 565 -5.43 -13.23 38.07
CA ALA A 565 -5.87 -14.44 38.75
C ALA A 565 -4.70 -15.35 39.18
N PHE A 566 -3.68 -15.52 38.35
CA PHE A 566 -2.64 -16.54 38.54
C PHE A 566 -1.22 -15.98 38.80
N PHE A 567 -0.98 -14.70 38.43
CA PHE A 567 0.35 -14.07 38.56
C PHE A 567 0.28 -12.70 39.25
N PRO A 568 -0.19 -12.65 40.52
CA PRO A 568 -0.34 -11.41 41.26
C PRO A 568 1.00 -10.67 41.37
N GLY A 569 1.01 -9.37 41.11
CA GLY A 569 2.22 -8.53 41.14
C GLY A 569 3.16 -8.68 39.94
N LYS A 570 2.96 -9.65 39.04
CA LYS A 570 3.80 -9.88 37.84
C LYS A 570 3.04 -9.67 36.53
N GLY A 571 1.86 -9.07 36.53
CA GLY A 571 0.99 -8.91 35.33
C GLY A 571 1.67 -8.23 34.19
N ALA A 572 2.39 -7.13 34.42
CA ALA A 572 3.13 -6.43 33.39
C ALA A 572 4.21 -7.30 32.73
N LEU A 573 4.93 -8.09 33.53
CA LEU A 573 5.96 -9.00 33.02
C LEU A 573 5.35 -10.11 32.16
N VAL A 574 4.21 -10.68 32.56
CA VAL A 574 3.48 -11.70 31.79
C VAL A 574 3.04 -11.13 30.44
N MET A 575 2.50 -9.90 30.40
CA MET A 575 2.11 -9.25 29.15
C MET A 575 3.31 -9.06 28.23
N VAL A 576 4.42 -8.54 28.72
CA VAL A 576 5.65 -8.35 27.95
C VAL A 576 6.15 -9.68 27.37
N ILE A 577 6.20 -10.73 28.18
CA ILE A 577 6.61 -12.08 27.74
C ILE A 577 5.69 -12.57 26.60
N LEU A 578 4.36 -12.42 26.73
CA LEU A 578 3.41 -12.85 25.72
C LEU A 578 3.60 -12.09 24.39
N TYR A 579 3.81 -10.77 24.44
CA TYR A 579 4.10 -9.99 23.23
C TYR A 579 5.37 -10.46 22.53
N PHE A 580 6.46 -10.65 23.29
CA PHE A 580 7.72 -11.17 22.74
C PHE A 580 7.57 -12.61 22.22
N THR A 581 6.80 -13.46 22.88
CA THR A 581 6.51 -14.82 22.40
C THR A 581 5.79 -14.79 21.06
N GLY A 582 4.78 -13.93 20.87
CA GLY A 582 4.10 -13.76 19.59
C GLY A 582 5.03 -13.33 18.47
N ILE A 583 5.88 -12.34 18.74
CA ILE A 583 6.89 -11.86 17.78
C ILE A 583 7.89 -12.98 17.44
N LEU A 584 8.40 -13.68 18.43
CA LEU A 584 9.37 -14.77 18.24
C LEU A 584 8.80 -15.90 17.40
N VAL A 585 7.59 -16.36 17.71
CA VAL A 585 6.90 -17.40 16.93
C VAL A 585 6.63 -16.90 15.51
N GLY A 586 6.23 -15.63 15.34
CA GLY A 586 6.08 -15.00 14.03
C GLY A 586 7.37 -15.01 13.21
N ILE A 587 8.52 -14.69 13.82
CA ILE A 587 9.84 -14.75 13.18
C ILE A 587 10.20 -16.20 12.78
N LEU A 588 9.99 -17.16 13.68
CA LEU A 588 10.25 -18.58 13.38
C LEU A 588 9.40 -19.08 12.23
N MET A 589 8.12 -18.72 12.21
CA MET A 589 7.22 -19.06 11.11
C MET A 589 7.64 -18.36 9.79
N ALA A 590 8.08 -17.11 9.84
CA ALA A 590 8.59 -16.41 8.66
C ALA A 590 9.80 -17.13 8.07
N LEU A 591 10.76 -17.55 8.91
CA LEU A 591 11.94 -18.31 8.47
C LEU A 591 11.55 -19.67 7.87
N LEU A 592 10.60 -20.39 8.50
CA LEU A 592 10.09 -21.66 7.99
C LEU A 592 9.41 -21.47 6.62
N MET A 593 8.54 -20.47 6.50
CA MET A 593 7.80 -20.18 5.26
C MET A 593 8.73 -19.72 4.13
N ARG A 594 9.77 -18.93 4.45
CA ARG A 594 10.81 -18.54 3.50
C ARG A 594 11.53 -19.77 2.92
N GLY A 595 11.84 -20.77 3.75
CA GLY A 595 12.54 -21.98 3.33
C GLY A 595 11.68 -22.98 2.55
N THR A 596 10.36 -22.97 2.77
CA THR A 596 9.43 -23.99 2.25
C THR A 596 8.52 -23.45 1.14
N MET A 597 7.60 -22.54 1.49
CA MET A 597 6.50 -22.10 0.61
C MET A 597 6.85 -20.87 -0.24
N PHE A 598 7.64 -19.95 0.30
CA PHE A 598 7.93 -18.66 -0.33
C PHE A 598 9.43 -18.53 -0.64
N LYS A 599 9.93 -19.43 -1.48
CA LYS A 599 11.32 -19.41 -1.97
C LYS A 599 11.57 -18.16 -2.82
N GLY A 600 12.78 -17.63 -2.80
CA GLY A 600 13.21 -16.45 -3.54
C GLY A 600 13.56 -15.27 -2.62
N GLU A 601 14.12 -14.23 -3.20
CA GLU A 601 14.50 -13.01 -2.49
C GLU A 601 13.30 -12.06 -2.35
N ALA A 602 13.33 -11.22 -1.31
CA ALA A 602 12.39 -10.11 -1.17
C ALA A 602 12.58 -9.13 -2.33
N VAL A 603 11.46 -8.59 -2.85
CA VAL A 603 11.50 -7.61 -3.95
C VAL A 603 12.47 -6.49 -3.63
N PRO A 604 13.28 -6.04 -4.62
CA PRO A 604 14.18 -4.92 -4.44
C PRO A 604 13.47 -3.71 -3.84
N PHE A 605 14.17 -3.05 -2.92
CA PHE A 605 13.63 -1.89 -2.22
C PHE A 605 14.17 -0.63 -2.90
N VAL A 606 13.44 -0.17 -3.89
CA VAL A 606 13.69 1.12 -4.51
C VAL A 606 12.52 2.01 -4.15
N MET A 607 12.77 3.05 -3.37
CA MET A 607 11.71 3.92 -2.85
C MET A 607 12.24 5.35 -2.69
N GLU A 608 11.35 6.31 -2.95
CA GLU A 608 11.58 7.71 -2.56
C GLU A 608 11.18 7.94 -1.12
N LEU A 609 11.88 8.84 -0.46
CA LEU A 609 11.46 9.40 0.82
C LEU A 609 10.78 10.76 0.55
N PRO A 610 9.43 10.80 0.50
CA PRO A 610 8.71 12.04 0.22
C PRO A 610 8.97 13.08 1.31
N ASN A 611 8.93 14.37 1.00
CA ASN A 611 8.99 15.43 2.01
C ASN A 611 7.85 15.28 3.03
N TYR A 612 8.12 15.64 4.30
CA TYR A 612 7.07 15.65 5.31
C TYR A 612 6.01 16.71 4.99
N ARG A 613 4.77 16.26 4.87
CA ARG A 613 3.61 17.12 4.62
C ARG A 613 2.53 16.90 5.66
N MET A 614 1.79 17.96 5.98
CA MET A 614 0.59 17.80 6.81
C MET A 614 -0.56 17.27 5.97
N PRO A 615 -1.22 16.19 6.41
CA PRO A 615 -2.36 15.63 5.70
C PRO A 615 -3.52 16.63 5.58
N GLY A 616 -4.21 16.61 4.45
CA GLY A 616 -5.41 17.42 4.25
C GLY A 616 -6.57 16.89 5.11
N ALA A 617 -7.13 17.72 5.97
CA ALA A 617 -8.22 17.32 6.89
C ALA A 617 -9.42 16.68 6.17
N LYS A 618 -9.80 17.18 4.98
CA LYS A 618 -10.89 16.66 4.16
C LYS A 618 -10.59 15.23 3.67
N ASN A 619 -9.37 14.97 3.19
CA ASN A 619 -8.96 13.67 2.69
C ASN A 619 -8.94 12.64 3.83
N VAL A 620 -8.39 13.02 5.00
CA VAL A 620 -8.39 12.16 6.19
C VAL A 620 -9.82 11.83 6.62
N ALA A 621 -10.72 12.81 6.69
CA ALA A 621 -12.11 12.59 7.07
C ALA A 621 -12.83 11.65 6.08
N GLN A 622 -12.62 11.81 4.77
CA GLN A 622 -13.20 10.93 3.75
C GLN A 622 -12.67 9.49 3.88
N LEU A 623 -11.35 9.33 4.04
CA LEU A 623 -10.74 8.01 4.24
C LEU A 623 -11.26 7.32 5.50
N LEU A 624 -11.40 8.07 6.62
CA LEU A 624 -11.98 7.54 7.85
C LEU A 624 -13.42 7.07 7.66
N TRP A 625 -14.23 7.85 6.94
CA TRP A 625 -15.60 7.47 6.64
C TRP A 625 -15.69 6.19 5.79
N GLU A 626 -14.85 6.08 4.75
CA GLU A 626 -14.77 4.87 3.92
C GLU A 626 -14.39 3.64 4.74
N LYS A 627 -13.38 3.76 5.61
CA LYS A 627 -12.95 2.67 6.51
C LYS A 627 -14.01 2.31 7.55
N ALA A 628 -14.67 3.30 8.15
CA ALA A 628 -15.78 3.09 9.09
C ALA A 628 -16.96 2.39 8.42
N LYS A 629 -17.35 2.84 7.22
CA LYS A 629 -18.42 2.24 6.43
C LYS A 629 -18.11 0.78 6.06
N ASP A 630 -16.90 0.51 5.60
CA ASP A 630 -16.47 -0.85 5.22
C ASP A 630 -16.45 -1.79 6.45
N PHE A 631 -16.03 -1.29 7.62
CA PHE A 631 -16.10 -2.04 8.88
C PHE A 631 -17.55 -2.32 9.30
N LEU A 632 -18.43 -1.31 9.26
CA LEU A 632 -19.85 -1.46 9.60
C LEU A 632 -20.54 -2.49 8.72
N GLN A 633 -20.33 -2.42 7.39
CA GLN A 633 -20.92 -3.39 6.47
C GLN A 633 -20.50 -4.83 6.80
N ARG A 634 -19.24 -5.04 7.18
CA ARG A 634 -18.73 -6.37 7.58
C ARG A 634 -19.26 -6.81 8.93
N ALA A 635 -19.34 -5.89 9.89
CA ALA A 635 -19.93 -6.16 11.19
C ALA A 635 -21.36 -6.67 11.05
N PHE A 636 -22.18 -5.98 10.26
CA PHE A 636 -23.58 -6.37 10.05
C PHE A 636 -23.74 -7.65 9.23
N THR A 637 -22.85 -8.00 8.30
CA THR A 637 -23.02 -9.19 7.47
C THR A 637 -22.47 -10.46 8.11
N VAL A 638 -21.23 -10.44 8.53
CA VAL A 638 -20.51 -11.66 9.01
C VAL A 638 -20.74 -11.86 10.50
N ILE A 639 -20.54 -10.81 11.30
CA ILE A 639 -20.57 -10.94 12.76
C ILE A 639 -22.00 -11.12 13.24
N PHE A 640 -22.98 -10.39 12.67
CA PHE A 640 -24.39 -10.54 13.00
C PHE A 640 -24.89 -11.99 12.82
N VAL A 641 -24.60 -12.58 11.65
CA VAL A 641 -25.00 -13.99 11.39
C VAL A 641 -24.32 -14.93 12.38
N ALA A 642 -23.06 -14.69 12.66
CA ALA A 642 -22.29 -15.53 13.54
C ALA A 642 -22.72 -15.40 15.02
N THR A 643 -23.14 -14.20 15.49
CA THR A 643 -23.70 -14.03 16.84
C THR A 643 -25.03 -14.74 17.01
N ILE A 644 -25.90 -14.71 16.02
CA ILE A 644 -27.17 -15.45 16.02
C ILE A 644 -26.90 -16.98 16.13
N ILE A 645 -25.94 -17.49 15.37
CA ILE A 645 -25.57 -18.92 15.43
C ILE A 645 -25.07 -19.28 16.82
N ILE A 646 -24.20 -18.49 17.42
CA ILE A 646 -23.68 -18.76 18.76
C ILE A 646 -24.80 -18.68 19.82
N TRP A 647 -25.63 -17.62 19.75
CA TRP A 647 -26.79 -17.51 20.63
C TRP A 647 -27.68 -18.77 20.53
N PHE A 648 -27.99 -19.22 19.32
CA PHE A 648 -28.77 -20.43 19.10
C PHE A 648 -28.10 -21.64 19.75
N LEU A 649 -26.79 -21.86 19.55
CA LEU A 649 -26.06 -22.98 20.14
C LEU A 649 -25.94 -22.91 21.68
N GLN A 650 -26.04 -21.72 22.26
CA GLN A 650 -26.01 -21.53 23.72
C GLN A 650 -27.37 -21.67 24.36
N THR A 651 -28.44 -21.32 23.65
CA THR A 651 -29.82 -21.24 24.19
C THR A 651 -30.57 -22.56 24.09
N PHE A 652 -30.20 -23.43 23.13
CA PHE A 652 -30.93 -24.67 22.88
C PHE A 652 -30.11 -25.92 23.20
N ASP A 653 -30.80 -26.98 23.66
CA ASP A 653 -30.29 -28.34 23.77
C ASP A 653 -30.36 -29.09 22.43
N LEU A 654 -29.85 -30.36 22.37
CA LEU A 654 -29.93 -31.22 21.17
C LEU A 654 -31.39 -31.59 20.77
N ARG A 655 -32.37 -31.30 21.62
CA ARG A 655 -33.80 -31.55 21.37
C ARG A 655 -34.56 -30.28 21.05
N PHE A 656 -33.84 -29.16 20.86
CA PHE A 656 -34.40 -27.81 20.62
C PHE A 656 -35.25 -27.25 21.77
N ASN A 657 -35.05 -27.73 23.03
CA ASN A 657 -35.63 -27.07 24.18
C ASN A 657 -34.72 -25.97 24.69
N ILE A 658 -35.31 -24.96 25.34
CA ILE A 658 -34.55 -23.91 25.99
C ILE A 658 -33.82 -24.47 27.20
N VAL A 659 -32.54 -24.22 27.25
CA VAL A 659 -31.66 -24.73 28.34
C VAL A 659 -31.76 -23.84 29.57
N SER A 660 -32.00 -24.42 30.71
CA SER A 660 -31.94 -23.77 32.01
C SER A 660 -30.53 -23.73 32.60
N ASP A 661 -29.69 -24.71 32.24
CA ASP A 661 -28.27 -24.80 32.63
C ASP A 661 -27.38 -24.82 31.40
N SER A 662 -26.42 -23.91 31.33
CA SER A 662 -25.46 -23.77 30.20
C SER A 662 -24.75 -25.08 29.86
N LYS A 663 -24.66 -26.03 30.74
CA LYS A 663 -24.05 -27.34 30.55
C LYS A 663 -24.76 -28.22 29.53
N ASP A 664 -26.06 -28.06 29.43
CA ASP A 664 -26.92 -28.89 28.55
C ASP A 664 -27.07 -28.26 27.13
N SER A 665 -26.45 -27.10 26.88
CA SER A 665 -26.49 -26.44 25.59
C SER A 665 -25.76 -27.22 24.49
N ILE A 666 -26.21 -27.08 23.25
CA ILE A 666 -25.53 -27.65 22.08
C ILE A 666 -24.04 -27.23 22.06
N LEU A 667 -23.75 -25.96 22.39
CA LEU A 667 -22.39 -25.45 22.43
C LEU A 667 -21.55 -26.17 23.50
N ALA A 668 -22.09 -26.44 24.68
CA ALA A 668 -21.37 -27.17 25.75
C ALA A 668 -21.10 -28.64 25.34
N VAL A 669 -22.02 -29.29 24.66
CA VAL A 669 -21.83 -30.64 24.11
C VAL A 669 -20.70 -30.67 23.10
N ILE A 670 -20.69 -29.72 22.13
CA ILE A 670 -19.61 -29.59 21.12
C ILE A 670 -18.28 -29.33 21.82
N ALA A 671 -18.25 -28.41 22.78
CA ALA A 671 -17.08 -28.10 23.58
C ALA A 671 -16.57 -29.30 24.37
N GLY A 672 -17.49 -30.13 24.90
CA GLY A 672 -17.16 -31.40 25.60
C GLY A 672 -16.47 -32.41 24.67
N TRP A 673 -16.82 -32.48 23.41
CA TRP A 673 -16.12 -33.32 22.43
C TRP A 673 -14.72 -32.82 22.10
N ILE A 674 -14.51 -31.51 22.14
CA ILE A 674 -13.23 -30.85 21.83
C ILE A 674 -12.30 -30.84 23.06
N ALA A 675 -12.85 -30.79 24.27
CA ALA A 675 -12.10 -30.67 25.55
C ALA A 675 -10.96 -31.71 25.71
N PRO A 676 -11.13 -33.01 25.32
CA PRO A 676 -10.05 -33.98 25.43
C PRO A 676 -8.78 -33.63 24.65
N ILE A 677 -8.91 -32.86 23.55
CA ILE A 677 -7.78 -32.41 22.74
C ILE A 677 -6.86 -31.48 23.55
N PHE A 678 -7.42 -30.76 24.53
CA PHE A 678 -6.71 -29.82 25.38
C PHE A 678 -6.21 -30.44 26.70
N SER A 679 -6.59 -31.68 27.00
CA SER A 679 -6.13 -32.39 28.21
C SER A 679 -4.61 -32.49 28.31
N PRO A 680 -3.84 -32.80 27.23
CA PRO A 680 -2.38 -32.81 27.27
C PRO A 680 -1.73 -31.45 27.55
N LEU A 681 -2.51 -30.37 27.41
CA LEU A 681 -2.07 -28.98 27.63
C LEU A 681 -2.39 -28.47 29.04
N GLY A 682 -3.05 -29.32 29.88
CA GLY A 682 -3.42 -29.01 31.24
C GLY A 682 -4.72 -28.22 31.42
N PHE A 683 -5.54 -28.04 30.38
CA PHE A 683 -6.81 -27.29 30.43
C PHE A 683 -7.97 -27.95 29.67
N GLY A 684 -8.09 -29.29 29.76
CA GLY A 684 -9.11 -30.08 29.09
C GLY A 684 -10.50 -30.02 29.72
N ASP A 685 -11.03 -28.84 30.02
CA ASP A 685 -12.39 -28.62 30.56
C ASP A 685 -13.33 -28.07 29.50
N TRP A 686 -14.59 -28.56 29.50
CA TRP A 686 -15.59 -28.11 28.50
C TRP A 686 -15.90 -26.60 28.58
N ARG A 687 -15.85 -26.00 29.79
CA ARG A 687 -16.09 -24.55 29.98
C ARG A 687 -14.99 -23.72 29.32
N ILE A 688 -13.74 -24.16 29.41
CA ILE A 688 -12.60 -23.53 28.76
C ILE A 688 -12.74 -23.69 27.23
N SER A 689 -13.10 -24.90 26.77
CA SER A 689 -13.34 -25.15 25.34
C SER A 689 -14.49 -24.31 24.80
N THR A 690 -15.58 -24.12 25.54
CA THR A 690 -16.68 -23.20 25.20
C THR A 690 -16.16 -21.77 25.06
N ALA A 691 -15.37 -21.29 26.01
CA ALA A 691 -14.78 -19.95 25.94
C ALA A 691 -13.83 -19.77 24.74
N LEU A 692 -13.08 -20.80 24.36
CA LEU A 692 -12.23 -20.75 23.17
C LEU A 692 -13.04 -20.72 21.87
N ILE A 693 -14.18 -21.41 21.79
CA ILE A 693 -15.09 -21.38 20.64
C ILE A 693 -15.74 -19.98 20.52
N THR A 694 -16.26 -19.44 21.61
CA THR A 694 -16.81 -18.07 21.59
C THR A 694 -15.74 -17.03 21.30
N GLY A 695 -14.52 -17.21 21.79
CA GLY A 695 -13.34 -16.39 21.47
C GLY A 695 -12.85 -16.46 20.01
N PHE A 696 -13.32 -17.41 19.22
CA PHE A 696 -13.14 -17.40 17.77
C PHE A 696 -14.04 -16.32 17.13
N MET A 697 -15.20 -16.06 17.67
CA MET A 697 -16.06 -14.97 17.20
C MET A 697 -15.42 -13.61 17.48
N ALA A 698 -15.17 -13.34 18.76
CA ALA A 698 -14.52 -12.13 19.23
C ALA A 698 -13.62 -12.51 20.41
N LYS A 699 -12.36 -12.09 20.39
CA LYS A 699 -11.36 -12.54 21.40
C LYS A 699 -11.73 -12.17 22.83
N GLU A 700 -12.32 -11.02 23.03
CA GLU A 700 -12.81 -10.55 24.33
C GLU A 700 -13.89 -11.44 24.93
N SER A 701 -14.67 -12.14 24.11
CA SER A 701 -15.72 -13.07 24.56
C SER A 701 -15.17 -14.26 25.36
N VAL A 702 -13.88 -14.56 25.26
CA VAL A 702 -13.23 -15.57 26.13
C VAL A 702 -13.43 -15.22 27.58
N VAL A 703 -13.14 -13.98 27.98
CA VAL A 703 -13.24 -13.54 29.39
C VAL A 703 -14.67 -13.51 29.84
N SER A 704 -15.60 -12.93 29.03
CA SER A 704 -17.03 -12.88 29.36
C SER A 704 -17.60 -14.29 29.60
N THR A 705 -17.31 -15.22 28.67
CA THR A 705 -17.76 -16.63 28.80
C THR A 705 -17.19 -17.31 30.01
N LEU A 706 -15.90 -17.14 30.30
CA LEU A 706 -15.28 -17.70 31.50
C LEU A 706 -15.91 -17.14 32.80
N THR A 707 -16.18 -15.82 32.82
CA THR A 707 -16.79 -15.18 33.98
C THR A 707 -18.22 -15.69 34.20
N VAL A 708 -19.01 -15.91 33.16
CA VAL A 708 -20.36 -16.48 33.27
C VAL A 708 -20.31 -17.93 33.70
N LEU A 709 -19.43 -18.77 33.15
CA LEU A 709 -19.40 -20.20 33.41
C LEU A 709 -18.73 -20.57 34.77
N PHE A 710 -17.85 -19.72 35.31
CA PHE A 710 -17.17 -19.95 36.59
C PHE A 710 -17.69 -19.05 37.69
N GLY A 711 -18.41 -17.97 37.39
CA GLY A 711 -18.96 -17.04 38.41
C GLY A 711 -17.90 -16.16 39.08
N SER A 712 -16.66 -16.63 39.24
CA SER A 712 -15.57 -15.87 39.84
C SER A 712 -14.19 -16.33 39.36
N SER A 713 -13.21 -15.45 39.44
CA SER A 713 -11.80 -15.79 39.15
C SER A 713 -11.20 -16.80 40.12
N THR A 714 -11.72 -16.85 41.35
CA THR A 714 -11.32 -17.82 42.36
C THR A 714 -11.74 -19.25 42.02
N ALA A 715 -12.94 -19.44 41.46
CA ALA A 715 -13.39 -20.75 40.97
C ALA A 715 -12.53 -21.25 39.78
N LEU A 716 -12.08 -20.36 38.91
CA LEU A 716 -11.15 -20.70 37.83
C LEU A 716 -9.78 -21.11 38.38
N ALA A 717 -9.30 -20.47 39.45
CA ALA A 717 -8.04 -20.80 40.14
C ALA A 717 -8.05 -22.17 40.86
N THR A 718 -9.23 -22.74 41.17
CA THR A 718 -9.32 -24.11 41.69
C THR A 718 -9.20 -25.18 40.58
N LEU A 719 -9.51 -24.85 39.35
CA LEU A 719 -9.43 -25.77 38.21
C LEU A 719 -8.07 -25.76 37.53
N LEU A 720 -7.47 -24.60 37.38
CA LEU A 720 -6.21 -24.42 36.67
C LEU A 720 -5.04 -24.17 37.61
N THR A 721 -3.92 -24.82 37.34
CA THR A 721 -2.64 -24.47 37.97
C THR A 721 -2.03 -23.24 37.28
N PRO A 722 -1.08 -22.52 37.89
CA PRO A 722 -0.37 -21.42 37.19
C PRO A 722 0.31 -21.88 35.91
N LEU A 723 0.78 -23.12 35.84
CA LEU A 723 1.37 -23.69 34.61
C LEU A 723 0.31 -23.92 33.53
N SER A 724 -0.85 -24.49 33.90
CA SER A 724 -1.98 -24.66 32.95
C SER A 724 -2.50 -23.31 32.46
N ALA A 725 -2.54 -22.29 33.32
CA ALA A 725 -2.91 -20.93 32.96
C ALA A 725 -1.90 -20.30 31.99
N ALA A 726 -0.59 -20.52 32.20
CA ALA A 726 0.44 -20.06 31.26
C ALA A 726 0.33 -20.76 29.91
N SER A 727 0.08 -22.07 29.88
CA SER A 727 -0.17 -22.84 28.65
C SER A 727 -1.40 -22.32 27.92
N LEU A 728 -2.52 -22.06 28.59
CA LEU A 728 -3.73 -21.50 28.03
C LEU A 728 -3.52 -20.08 27.48
N LEU A 729 -2.74 -19.23 28.17
CA LEU A 729 -2.39 -17.91 27.70
C LEU A 729 -1.61 -17.95 26.36
N VAL A 730 -0.63 -18.87 26.25
CA VAL A 730 0.12 -19.07 25.02
C VAL A 730 -0.79 -19.62 23.91
N PHE A 731 -1.72 -20.50 24.23
CA PHE A 731 -2.72 -20.97 23.30
C PHE A 731 -3.61 -19.80 22.82
N CYS A 732 -4.15 -19.00 23.74
CA CYS A 732 -4.98 -17.83 23.41
C CYS A 732 -4.23 -16.76 22.59
N LEU A 733 -2.92 -16.64 22.79
CA LEU A 733 -2.07 -15.76 21.98
C LEU A 733 -2.02 -16.20 20.53
N LEU A 734 -1.82 -17.50 20.27
CA LEU A 734 -1.42 -18.03 18.96
C LEU A 734 -2.57 -18.65 18.16
N TYR A 735 -3.69 -19.09 18.81
CA TYR A 735 -4.77 -19.74 18.09
C TYR A 735 -5.49 -18.81 17.13
N THR A 736 -6.28 -19.40 16.23
CA THR A 736 -6.94 -18.72 15.10
C THR A 736 -7.43 -17.30 15.44
N PRO A 737 -7.23 -16.31 14.56
CA PRO A 737 -7.77 -14.97 14.77
C PRO A 737 -9.29 -14.96 14.74
N CYS A 738 -9.92 -13.83 15.08
CA CYS A 738 -11.38 -13.70 15.08
C CYS A 738 -11.98 -13.89 13.69
N VAL A 739 -13.28 -14.21 13.63
CA VAL A 739 -14.03 -14.46 12.38
C VAL A 739 -13.87 -13.28 11.40
N ALA A 740 -13.88 -12.03 11.88
CA ALA A 740 -13.68 -10.85 11.06
C ALA A 740 -12.29 -10.82 10.38
N ALA A 741 -11.25 -11.25 11.08
CA ALA A 741 -9.91 -11.35 10.52
C ALA A 741 -9.82 -12.47 9.47
N ILE A 742 -10.43 -13.63 9.72
CA ILE A 742 -10.50 -14.73 8.75
C ILE A 742 -11.31 -14.33 7.52
N ALA A 743 -12.41 -13.61 7.67
CA ALA A 743 -13.16 -13.05 6.54
C ALA A 743 -12.30 -12.10 5.69
N SER A 744 -11.45 -11.30 6.33
CA SER A 744 -10.48 -10.43 5.63
C SER A 744 -9.43 -11.25 4.89
N VAL A 745 -8.84 -12.28 5.53
CA VAL A 745 -7.89 -13.20 4.86
C VAL A 745 -8.56 -13.91 3.67
N LYS A 746 -9.82 -14.37 3.83
CA LYS A 746 -10.58 -14.99 2.74
C LYS A 746 -10.76 -14.05 1.56
N ARG A 747 -11.02 -12.78 1.81
CA ARG A 747 -11.17 -11.76 0.76
C ARG A 747 -9.86 -11.48 0.03
N GLU A 748 -8.73 -11.44 0.76
CA GLU A 748 -7.41 -11.11 0.19
C GLU A 748 -6.73 -12.30 -0.50
N LEU A 749 -6.86 -13.51 0.04
CA LEU A 749 -6.13 -14.69 -0.43
C LEU A 749 -7.02 -15.84 -0.91
N GLY A 750 -8.33 -15.75 -0.67
CA GLY A 750 -9.29 -16.80 -0.98
C GLY A 750 -9.52 -17.83 0.13
N GLY A 751 -10.53 -18.71 -0.07
CA GLY A 751 -11.02 -19.62 0.96
C GLY A 751 -10.00 -20.68 1.40
N LYS A 752 -9.17 -21.19 0.48
CA LYS A 752 -8.14 -22.20 0.79
C LYS A 752 -7.10 -21.67 1.79
N TRP A 753 -6.64 -20.44 1.58
CA TRP A 753 -5.69 -19.79 2.49
C TRP A 753 -6.31 -19.45 3.84
N ALA A 754 -7.57 -19.00 3.84
CA ALA A 754 -8.28 -18.72 5.09
C ALA A 754 -8.43 -19.98 5.95
N ALA A 755 -8.81 -21.11 5.36
CA ALA A 755 -8.84 -22.41 6.05
C ALA A 755 -7.44 -22.83 6.53
N GLY A 756 -6.41 -22.62 5.71
CA GLY A 756 -5.03 -22.89 6.07
C GLY A 756 -4.56 -22.08 7.28
N VAL A 757 -4.97 -20.80 7.39
CA VAL A 757 -4.67 -19.94 8.56
C VAL A 757 -5.36 -20.49 9.82
N VAL A 758 -6.65 -20.83 9.74
CA VAL A 758 -7.40 -21.38 10.89
C VAL A 758 -6.73 -22.63 11.41
N ILE A 759 -6.53 -23.61 10.53
CA ILE A 759 -5.96 -24.93 10.93
C ILE A 759 -4.50 -24.75 11.38
N GLY A 760 -3.68 -24.07 10.60
CA GLY A 760 -2.26 -23.88 10.86
C GLY A 760 -2.00 -23.17 12.19
N GLN A 761 -2.75 -22.11 12.50
CA GLN A 761 -2.59 -21.40 13.77
C GLN A 761 -3.09 -22.20 14.96
N CYS A 762 -4.18 -22.97 14.84
CA CYS A 762 -4.62 -23.88 15.89
C CYS A 762 -3.56 -24.94 16.18
N VAL A 763 -2.93 -25.53 15.16
CA VAL A 763 -1.86 -26.51 15.31
C VAL A 763 -0.63 -25.88 15.98
N ILE A 764 -0.19 -24.72 15.54
CA ILE A 764 0.95 -23.99 16.12
C ILE A 764 0.66 -23.63 17.58
N ALA A 765 -0.54 -23.13 17.87
CA ALA A 765 -0.96 -22.79 19.22
C ALA A 765 -0.93 -24.02 20.15
N TRP A 766 -1.42 -25.17 19.65
CA TRP A 766 -1.43 -26.42 20.38
C TRP A 766 0.00 -26.92 20.68
N LEU A 767 0.88 -26.90 19.67
CA LEU A 767 2.28 -27.31 19.84
C LEU A 767 3.03 -26.39 20.81
N MET A 768 2.86 -25.08 20.70
CA MET A 768 3.53 -24.11 21.58
C MET A 768 3.00 -24.17 23.01
N ALA A 769 1.69 -24.30 23.19
CA ALA A 769 1.09 -24.49 24.50
C ALA A 769 1.54 -25.83 25.15
N GLY A 770 1.62 -26.91 24.36
CA GLY A 770 2.15 -28.19 24.78
C GLY A 770 3.62 -28.14 25.20
N LEU A 771 4.42 -27.39 24.45
CA LEU A 771 5.83 -27.16 24.79
C LEU A 771 5.97 -26.41 26.12
N VAL A 772 5.17 -25.37 26.35
CA VAL A 772 5.16 -24.61 27.60
C VAL A 772 4.73 -25.52 28.78
N TYR A 773 3.65 -26.29 28.58
CA TYR A 773 3.17 -27.19 29.62
C TYR A 773 4.15 -28.33 29.89
N GLY A 774 4.66 -28.98 28.85
CA GLY A 774 5.60 -30.10 28.96
C GLY A 774 6.95 -29.68 29.58
N MET A 775 7.53 -28.55 29.14
CA MET A 775 8.75 -28.04 29.78
C MET A 775 8.50 -27.63 31.24
N GLY A 776 7.38 -26.91 31.51
CA GLY A 776 7.05 -26.50 32.87
C GLY A 776 6.83 -27.67 33.82
N SER A 777 6.23 -28.78 33.37
CA SER A 777 6.02 -29.99 34.16
C SER A 777 7.32 -30.75 34.51
N LEU A 778 8.43 -30.45 33.81
CA LEU A 778 9.75 -31.02 34.15
C LEU A 778 10.46 -30.27 35.29
N PHE A 779 10.03 -29.03 35.59
CA PHE A 779 10.65 -28.16 36.60
C PHE A 779 9.77 -28.01 37.85
N ILE A 780 8.52 -28.49 37.82
CA ILE A 780 7.59 -28.53 38.95
C ILE A 780 7.37 -29.99 39.37
#